data_6379d67e64dff06f9d4b298794e0feaf
#
_entry.id   6379d67e64dff06f9d4b298794e0feaf
#
_cell.length_a   1.000
_cell.length_b   1.000
_cell.length_c   1.000
_cell.angle_alpha   90.00
_cell.angle_beta   90.00
_cell.angle_gamma   90.00
#
_symmetry.space_group_name_H-M   'P 1'
#
loop_
_entity.id
_entity.type
_entity.pdbx_description
1 polymer ?
#
loop_
_entity_poly.entity_id
_entity_poly.type
_entity_poly.pdbx_seq_one_letter_code
_entity_poly.pdbx_strand_id
1 'polypeptide(L)'
;MSRTAACHTSLESGRPVSDTLLDRRARPIPETLPNNLTAPPTRLIGREWEVRAACEQLLQEHIRLLTLTGPGGSGKTHLALAVGDELLGAFPDGVWLVDLTSLHESSLVLPAIARVLGLQKAGRRSAFELLAEGLRDRQLLLVLDNCEHVLAAASHLAELLSACRKLKVLATSREPLRLRWEHELPVPPLAVPDLRRLPDMATLATVPSVHLFVERALAVHPSFTLTPENVDAIAALCVRLDGLPLALELAAARIKLLPVQAMLFRLEHGFSLLTSEARDRPARHRTLGEAVRWSYDLLDEHEQALFRRLSIFVGGCALEAIERVVSSEWRVASGQADHSLLATRYSLLDLLGSLVDKSLLRREETANGELRFRMLETIREFAHERLQACGEEDETARQHTACFLALAEQANPELSGPHQKVWLDRLELERENLRAAQRWAVAQGDAETTARLVAALWHFWWVRANAADAREWVDAVLPLVRRAAPISALARALQGAGHLAGALGDYATCRSLLDAALTVARQVEDCYTLASVLDSLGRQSFVEGHYLEARALLSEGVVILREIDDRHGLIGALSHLGFLDYLENHQDAARATYREGLALAREAGDPDAIAEFLDNLGRTFHAEGDLDSAVHVYQEA
;
A
#
# COMPACT_ATOMS: atom_id res chain seq x y z
N MET A 1 -6.44 26.07 -58.19
CA MET A 1 -5.09 25.95 -58.72
C MET A 1 -4.17 25.74 -57.55
N SER A 2 -3.85 24.50 -57.27
CA SER A 2 -2.57 23.82 -57.58
C SER A 2 -1.52 24.19 -56.51
N ARG A 3 -0.88 23.32 -55.70
CA ARG A 3 -0.58 21.88 -55.74
C ARG A 3 -0.10 21.45 -54.36
N THR A 4 -0.62 20.36 -53.91
CA THR A 4 -0.11 19.47 -52.89
C THR A 4 1.26 18.89 -53.23
N ALA A 5 2.16 18.81 -52.23
CA ALA A 5 3.30 17.91 -52.29
C ALA A 5 3.28 17.02 -51.06
N ALA A 6 2.97 15.75 -51.28
CA ALA A 6 3.08 14.67 -50.33
C ALA A 6 4.53 14.23 -50.22
N CYS A 7 5.03 14.12 -48.97
CA CYS A 7 6.29 13.42 -48.68
C CYS A 7 5.94 12.03 -48.11
N HIS A 8 6.07 11.01 -48.92
CA HIS A 8 6.12 9.61 -48.53
C HIS A 8 7.48 9.33 -47.91
N THR A 9 7.51 8.97 -46.64
CA THR A 9 8.61 8.19 -46.09
C THR A 9 8.09 6.82 -45.71
N SER A 10 8.59 5.85 -46.46
CA SER A 10 8.43 4.42 -46.26
C SER A 10 8.93 4.02 -44.88
N LEU A 11 8.06 3.48 -44.04
CA LEU A 11 8.46 2.67 -42.90
C LEU A 11 8.39 1.21 -43.32
N GLU A 12 9.57 0.65 -43.45
CA GLU A 12 9.75 -0.78 -43.72
C GLU A 12 9.15 -1.63 -42.57
N SER A 13 8.43 -2.62 -43.04
CA SER A 13 7.84 -3.72 -42.34
C SER A 13 8.72 -4.37 -41.28
N GLY A 14 8.43 -4.15 -40.02
CA GLY A 14 8.80 -5.06 -38.93
C GLY A 14 7.98 -6.34 -39.10
N ARG A 15 8.64 -7.43 -39.46
CA ARG A 15 8.07 -8.77 -39.46
C ARG A 15 7.55 -9.11 -38.04
N PRO A 16 6.35 -9.67 -37.93
CA PRO A 16 5.94 -10.25 -36.63
C PRO A 16 6.85 -11.45 -36.37
N VAL A 17 7.47 -11.43 -35.18
CA VAL A 17 8.19 -12.59 -34.64
C VAL A 17 7.16 -13.70 -34.52
N SER A 18 7.44 -14.74 -35.25
CA SER A 18 6.60 -15.87 -35.62
C SER A 18 5.84 -16.49 -34.42
N ASP A 19 4.55 -16.67 -34.64
CA ASP A 19 3.61 -17.61 -34.04
C ASP A 19 4.01 -19.10 -34.13
N THR A 20 5.29 -19.39 -34.36
CA THR A 20 5.79 -20.76 -34.66
C THR A 20 5.99 -21.61 -33.39
N LEU A 21 5.71 -21.10 -32.19
CA LEU A 21 5.78 -21.94 -30.96
C LEU A 21 4.41 -22.49 -30.53
N LEU A 22 3.30 -21.97 -31.05
CA LEU A 22 1.95 -22.47 -30.73
C LEU A 22 1.45 -23.57 -31.67
N ASP A 23 2.13 -23.84 -32.79
CA ASP A 23 1.70 -24.83 -33.78
C ASP A 23 2.35 -26.22 -33.60
N ARG A 24 2.98 -26.47 -32.46
CA ARG A 24 3.47 -27.82 -32.07
C ARG A 24 2.40 -28.73 -31.47
N ARG A 25 1.10 -28.43 -31.62
CA ARG A 25 -0.01 -29.28 -31.18
C ARG A 25 -0.18 -30.62 -31.94
N ALA A 26 0.76 -31.03 -32.75
CA ALA A 26 0.61 -32.23 -33.55
C ALA A 26 1.90 -33.08 -33.68
N ARG A 27 2.69 -33.20 -32.59
CA ARG A 27 3.57 -34.35 -32.46
C ARG A 27 2.99 -35.30 -31.44
N PRO A 28 2.73 -36.58 -31.73
CA PRO A 28 2.36 -37.54 -30.73
C PRO A 28 3.51 -37.58 -29.70
N ILE A 29 3.22 -37.19 -28.47
CA ILE A 29 4.12 -37.39 -27.35
C ILE A 29 4.32 -38.90 -27.23
N PRO A 30 5.58 -39.43 -27.26
CA PRO A 30 5.80 -40.84 -27.01
C PRO A 30 5.19 -41.18 -25.65
N GLU A 31 4.40 -42.23 -25.57
CA GLU A 31 3.56 -42.57 -24.42
C GLU A 31 4.29 -42.77 -23.08
N THR A 32 5.62 -42.54 -22.99
CA THR A 32 6.39 -42.72 -21.74
C THR A 32 7.69 -41.91 -21.69
N LEU A 33 7.63 -40.59 -21.62
CA LEU A 33 8.80 -39.86 -21.11
C LEU A 33 8.91 -40.08 -19.59
N PRO A 34 10.11 -40.42 -19.08
CA PRO A 34 10.26 -40.74 -17.67
C PRO A 34 9.99 -39.52 -16.79
N ASN A 35 9.02 -39.66 -15.90
CA ASN A 35 8.69 -38.61 -14.93
C ASN A 35 8.00 -39.22 -13.72
N ASN A 36 7.97 -38.45 -12.61
CA ASN A 36 7.19 -38.76 -11.42
C ASN A 36 6.28 -37.59 -11.02
N LEU A 37 5.96 -36.72 -11.97
CA LEU A 37 5.07 -35.61 -11.75
C LEU A 37 3.67 -36.11 -11.41
N THR A 38 3.08 -35.60 -10.35
CA THR A 38 1.67 -35.80 -10.05
C THR A 38 0.84 -34.77 -10.80
N ALA A 39 -0.22 -35.19 -11.44
CA ALA A 39 -1.15 -34.28 -12.06
C ALA A 39 -1.59 -33.22 -11.01
N PRO A 40 -1.51 -31.91 -11.30
CA PRO A 40 -1.97 -30.93 -10.37
C PRO A 40 -3.45 -31.14 -10.07
N PRO A 41 -3.86 -31.15 -8.79
CA PRO A 41 -5.25 -31.48 -8.39
C PRO A 41 -6.26 -30.47 -8.92
N THR A 42 -5.82 -29.33 -9.42
CA THR A 42 -6.67 -28.24 -9.89
C THR A 42 -5.96 -27.44 -10.99
N ARG A 43 -6.77 -26.82 -11.87
CA ARG A 43 -6.27 -25.96 -12.93
C ARG A 43 -5.53 -24.76 -12.34
N LEU A 44 -4.40 -24.39 -12.93
CA LEU A 44 -3.67 -23.18 -12.62
C LEU A 44 -4.40 -21.97 -13.24
N ILE A 45 -4.68 -20.94 -12.43
CA ILE A 45 -5.45 -19.76 -12.84
C ILE A 45 -4.57 -18.52 -12.76
N GLY A 46 -4.55 -17.72 -13.83
CA GLY A 46 -3.89 -16.40 -13.87
C GLY A 46 -2.38 -16.47 -13.70
N ARG A 47 -1.75 -17.54 -14.21
CA ARG A 47 -0.30 -17.81 -14.12
C ARG A 47 0.32 -18.14 -15.47
N GLU A 48 -0.41 -17.86 -16.54
CA GLU A 48 0.01 -18.17 -17.90
C GLU A 48 1.33 -17.48 -18.28
N TRP A 49 1.53 -16.28 -17.75
CA TRP A 49 2.76 -15.51 -17.96
C TRP A 49 3.94 -16.14 -17.22
N GLU A 50 3.78 -16.48 -15.95
CA GLU A 50 4.85 -17.05 -15.11
C GLU A 50 5.26 -18.44 -15.61
N VAL A 51 4.30 -19.28 -16.07
CA VAL A 51 4.60 -20.58 -16.70
C VAL A 51 5.45 -20.36 -17.95
N ARG A 52 5.02 -19.45 -18.84
CA ARG A 52 5.75 -19.16 -20.07
C ARG A 52 7.15 -18.61 -19.77
N ALA A 53 7.27 -17.65 -18.88
CA ALA A 53 8.55 -17.04 -18.51
C ALA A 53 9.52 -18.08 -17.93
N ALA A 54 9.03 -18.98 -17.04
CA ALA A 54 9.85 -20.05 -16.49
C ALA A 54 10.31 -21.05 -17.56
N CYS A 55 9.40 -21.45 -18.46
CA CYS A 55 9.73 -22.34 -19.57
C CYS A 55 10.77 -21.72 -20.52
N GLU A 56 10.58 -20.46 -20.91
CA GLU A 56 11.53 -19.74 -21.77
C GLU A 56 12.91 -19.64 -21.15
N GLN A 57 12.99 -19.33 -19.85
CA GLN A 57 14.27 -19.26 -19.13
C GLN A 57 14.92 -20.64 -19.03
N LEU A 58 14.19 -21.69 -18.65
CA LEU A 58 14.74 -23.05 -18.53
C LEU A 58 15.18 -23.64 -19.87
N LEU A 59 14.66 -23.17 -20.99
CA LEU A 59 15.10 -23.61 -22.32
C LEU A 59 16.42 -22.95 -22.75
N GLN A 60 16.84 -21.84 -22.15
CA GLN A 60 18.13 -21.19 -22.46
C GLN A 60 19.29 -22.03 -21.93
N GLU A 61 20.33 -22.26 -22.75
CA GLU A 61 21.45 -23.16 -22.40
C GLU A 61 22.21 -22.69 -21.14
N HIS A 62 22.38 -21.39 -20.97
CA HIS A 62 23.13 -20.81 -19.84
C HIS A 62 22.37 -20.80 -18.52
N ILE A 63 21.04 -20.89 -18.53
CA ILE A 63 20.22 -20.96 -17.31
C ILE A 63 20.08 -22.41 -16.88
N ARG A 64 20.67 -22.75 -15.74
CA ARG A 64 20.74 -24.09 -15.23
C ARG A 64 20.04 -24.27 -13.88
N LEU A 65 19.81 -23.18 -13.16
CA LEU A 65 19.08 -23.12 -11.92
C LEU A 65 18.10 -21.95 -12.00
N LEU A 66 16.82 -22.26 -11.91
CA LEU A 66 15.75 -21.28 -11.78
C LEU A 66 15.04 -21.50 -10.45
N THR A 67 14.98 -20.47 -9.62
CA THR A 67 14.29 -20.51 -8.32
C THR A 67 13.01 -19.69 -8.40
N LEU A 68 11.88 -20.34 -8.15
CA LEU A 68 10.58 -19.70 -7.95
C LEU A 68 10.51 -19.20 -6.51
N THR A 69 10.59 -17.86 -6.32
CA THR A 69 10.55 -17.24 -4.99
C THR A 69 9.19 -16.62 -4.70
N GLY A 70 8.82 -16.51 -3.42
CA GLY A 70 7.56 -15.84 -3.03
C GLY A 70 6.96 -16.36 -1.74
N PRO A 71 5.94 -15.67 -1.20
CA PRO A 71 5.35 -15.97 0.10
C PRO A 71 4.73 -17.37 0.17
N GLY A 72 4.55 -17.87 1.40
CA GLY A 72 3.82 -19.12 1.64
C GLY A 72 2.40 -19.02 1.08
N GLY A 73 1.96 -20.06 0.36
CA GLY A 73 0.61 -20.09 -0.21
C GLY A 73 0.43 -19.32 -1.52
N SER A 74 1.50 -18.77 -2.14
CA SER A 74 1.42 -18.09 -3.45
C SER A 74 1.26 -19.03 -4.65
N GLY A 75 1.38 -20.35 -4.46
CA GLY A 75 1.20 -21.36 -5.51
C GLY A 75 2.48 -21.77 -6.24
N LYS A 76 3.68 -21.58 -5.67
CA LYS A 76 4.97 -21.94 -6.26
C LYS A 76 5.07 -23.41 -6.69
N THR A 77 4.66 -24.31 -5.82
CA THR A 77 4.64 -25.77 -6.09
C THR A 77 3.75 -26.11 -7.29
N HIS A 78 2.53 -25.54 -7.35
CA HIS A 78 1.62 -25.73 -8.48
C HIS A 78 2.21 -25.18 -9.79
N LEU A 79 2.87 -24.01 -9.71
CA LEU A 79 3.56 -23.42 -10.87
C LEU A 79 4.71 -24.29 -11.34
N ALA A 80 5.54 -24.82 -10.41
CA ALA A 80 6.66 -25.70 -10.73
C ALA A 80 6.20 -27.00 -11.40
N LEU A 81 5.08 -27.58 -10.93
CA LEU A 81 4.48 -28.77 -11.55
C LEU A 81 3.99 -28.47 -12.97
N ALA A 82 3.32 -27.33 -13.18
CA ALA A 82 2.83 -26.92 -14.50
C ALA A 82 3.99 -26.66 -15.48
N VAL A 83 5.07 -26.01 -15.02
CA VAL A 83 6.30 -25.79 -15.81
C VAL A 83 6.98 -27.13 -16.14
N GLY A 84 7.04 -28.05 -15.16
CA GLY A 84 7.58 -29.39 -15.36
C GLY A 84 6.82 -30.18 -16.41
N ASP A 85 5.49 -30.14 -16.38
CA ASP A 85 4.60 -30.80 -17.35
C ASP A 85 4.77 -30.22 -18.76
N GLU A 86 4.81 -28.89 -18.90
CA GLU A 86 5.01 -28.21 -20.19
C GLU A 86 6.39 -28.53 -20.80
N LEU A 87 7.41 -28.76 -19.96
CA LEU A 87 8.78 -29.02 -20.39
C LEU A 87 9.11 -30.53 -20.57
N LEU A 88 8.19 -31.45 -20.35
CA LEU A 88 8.43 -32.89 -20.51
C LEU A 88 9.05 -33.22 -21.86
N GLY A 89 8.56 -32.63 -22.95
CA GLY A 89 9.06 -32.85 -24.30
C GLY A 89 10.47 -32.28 -24.58
N ALA A 90 11.00 -31.43 -23.72
CA ALA A 90 12.31 -30.80 -23.87
C ALA A 90 13.44 -31.55 -23.14
N PHE A 91 13.09 -32.45 -22.21
CA PHE A 91 14.03 -33.21 -21.39
C PHE A 91 13.91 -34.73 -21.65
N PRO A 92 14.73 -35.27 -22.56
CA PRO A 92 14.64 -36.72 -22.95
C PRO A 92 14.82 -37.70 -21.81
N ASP A 93 15.64 -37.34 -20.81
CA ASP A 93 15.88 -38.15 -19.61
C ASP A 93 14.89 -37.85 -18.47
N GLY A 94 13.87 -37.03 -18.77
CA GLY A 94 12.71 -36.83 -17.93
C GLY A 94 12.72 -35.62 -17.04
N VAL A 95 11.57 -35.44 -16.35
CA VAL A 95 11.34 -34.38 -15.34
C VAL A 95 11.02 -35.09 -14.02
N TRP A 96 11.79 -34.73 -12.98
CA TRP A 96 11.75 -35.46 -11.70
C TRP A 96 11.48 -34.50 -10.54
N LEU A 97 10.35 -34.71 -9.87
CA LEU A 97 9.99 -33.98 -8.65
C LEU A 97 10.64 -34.61 -7.43
N VAL A 98 11.29 -33.78 -6.61
CA VAL A 98 11.83 -34.16 -5.30
C VAL A 98 11.24 -33.24 -4.24
N ASP A 99 10.35 -33.75 -3.42
CA ASP A 99 9.79 -33.04 -2.27
C ASP A 99 10.78 -33.10 -1.09
N LEU A 100 11.30 -31.92 -0.72
CA LEU A 100 12.26 -31.74 0.37
C LEU A 100 11.58 -31.39 1.71
N THR A 101 10.28 -31.36 1.75
CA THR A 101 9.45 -30.94 2.90
C THR A 101 9.78 -31.68 4.20
N SER A 102 10.02 -32.97 4.10
CA SER A 102 10.27 -33.86 5.26
C SER A 102 11.73 -33.89 5.70
N LEU A 103 12.63 -33.20 4.98
CA LEU A 103 14.05 -33.21 5.26
C LEU A 103 14.41 -32.03 6.20
N HIS A 104 15.04 -32.37 7.31
CA HIS A 104 15.54 -31.37 8.30
C HIS A 104 17.06 -31.20 8.25
N GLU A 105 17.76 -32.13 7.57
CA GLU A 105 19.22 -32.09 7.44
C GLU A 105 19.63 -31.94 5.98
N SER A 106 20.51 -30.97 5.71
CA SER A 106 21.08 -30.69 4.38
C SER A 106 21.82 -31.90 3.77
N SER A 107 22.40 -32.77 4.62
CA SER A 107 23.08 -33.98 4.23
C SER A 107 22.18 -35.04 3.53
N LEU A 108 20.85 -34.92 3.73
CA LEU A 108 19.88 -35.89 3.19
C LEU A 108 19.36 -35.49 1.81
N VAL A 109 19.67 -34.28 1.29
CA VAL A 109 19.15 -33.80 0.00
C VAL A 109 19.66 -34.64 -1.17
N LEU A 110 20.99 -34.84 -1.29
CA LEU A 110 21.55 -35.67 -2.37
C LEU A 110 21.08 -37.14 -2.30
N PRO A 111 21.01 -37.78 -1.13
CA PRO A 111 20.38 -39.12 -1.00
C PRO A 111 18.92 -39.14 -1.45
N ALA A 112 18.14 -38.10 -1.19
CA ALA A 112 16.74 -38.05 -1.64
C ALA A 112 16.64 -37.92 -3.17
N ILE A 113 17.46 -37.10 -3.79
CA ILE A 113 17.55 -36.99 -5.25
C ILE A 113 17.94 -38.34 -5.87
N ALA A 114 18.98 -39.00 -5.33
CA ALA A 114 19.44 -40.30 -5.82
C ALA A 114 18.32 -41.36 -5.74
N ARG A 115 17.56 -41.40 -4.63
CA ARG A 115 16.42 -42.28 -4.43
C ARG A 115 15.32 -42.07 -5.46
N VAL A 116 14.94 -40.82 -5.72
CA VAL A 116 13.90 -40.49 -6.69
C VAL A 116 14.31 -40.89 -8.10
N LEU A 117 15.59 -40.74 -8.45
CA LEU A 117 16.15 -41.13 -9.76
C LEU A 117 16.42 -42.64 -9.88
N GLY A 118 16.09 -43.45 -8.86
CA GLY A 118 16.31 -44.88 -8.86
C GLY A 118 17.79 -45.30 -8.83
N LEU A 119 18.69 -44.39 -8.45
CA LEU A 119 20.12 -44.68 -8.36
C LEU A 119 20.41 -45.38 -7.03
N GLN A 120 20.74 -46.69 -7.09
CA GLN A 120 21.01 -47.48 -5.89
C GLN A 120 22.47 -47.41 -5.48
N LYS A 121 22.71 -47.34 -4.16
CA LYS A 121 24.05 -47.31 -3.57
C LYS A 121 24.71 -48.65 -3.78
N ALA A 122 25.69 -48.75 -4.69
CA ALA A 122 26.54 -49.91 -4.85
C ALA A 122 27.91 -49.63 -4.16
N GLY A 123 28.13 -50.27 -3.00
CA GLY A 123 29.40 -50.14 -2.27
C GLY A 123 29.55 -48.92 -1.38
N ARG A 124 30.80 -48.42 -1.22
CA ARG A 124 31.17 -47.28 -0.32
C ARG A 124 31.07 -45.88 -0.94
N ARG A 125 30.45 -45.72 -2.13
CA ARG A 125 30.34 -44.46 -2.84
C ARG A 125 29.46 -43.46 -2.09
N SER A 126 29.84 -42.19 -2.13
CA SER A 126 29.00 -41.06 -1.62
C SER A 126 27.79 -40.83 -2.51
N ALA A 127 26.73 -40.22 -1.98
CA ALA A 127 25.57 -39.85 -2.78
C ALA A 127 25.92 -38.87 -3.92
N PHE A 128 26.90 -38.00 -3.69
CA PHE A 128 27.40 -37.09 -4.70
C PHE A 128 28.07 -37.82 -5.87
N GLU A 129 28.99 -38.75 -5.60
CA GLU A 129 29.67 -39.53 -6.64
C GLU A 129 28.67 -40.36 -7.48
N LEU A 130 27.66 -40.92 -6.82
CA LEU A 130 26.60 -41.70 -7.47
C LEU A 130 25.78 -40.81 -8.42
N LEU A 131 25.38 -39.62 -7.97
CA LEU A 131 24.64 -38.65 -8.78
C LEU A 131 25.50 -38.08 -9.91
N ALA A 132 26.73 -37.66 -9.63
CA ALA A 132 27.63 -37.10 -10.62
C ALA A 132 27.94 -38.12 -11.77
N GLU A 133 28.07 -39.40 -11.47
CA GLU A 133 28.25 -40.45 -12.47
C GLU A 133 26.95 -40.71 -13.23
N GLY A 134 25.83 -40.88 -12.50
CA GLY A 134 24.54 -41.23 -13.08
C GLY A 134 23.90 -40.12 -13.93
N LEU A 135 24.24 -38.87 -13.67
CA LEU A 135 23.66 -37.69 -14.36
C LEU A 135 24.60 -37.00 -15.35
N ARG A 136 25.87 -37.45 -15.47
CA ARG A 136 26.90 -36.77 -16.28
C ARG A 136 26.45 -36.40 -17.68
N ASP A 137 25.78 -37.31 -18.39
CA ASP A 137 25.37 -37.13 -19.79
C ASP A 137 23.86 -36.98 -19.97
N ARG A 138 23.07 -37.11 -18.88
CA ARG A 138 21.62 -37.00 -18.91
C ARG A 138 21.13 -35.56 -19.04
N GLN A 139 20.17 -35.38 -19.92
CA GLN A 139 19.46 -34.12 -20.11
C GLN A 139 18.10 -34.19 -19.40
N LEU A 140 18.07 -33.85 -18.12
CA LEU A 140 16.89 -33.94 -17.28
C LEU A 140 16.64 -32.65 -16.51
N LEU A 141 15.40 -32.44 -16.09
CA LEU A 141 14.98 -31.37 -15.18
C LEU A 141 14.67 -31.94 -13.79
N LEU A 142 15.36 -31.43 -12.78
CA LEU A 142 14.99 -31.67 -11.38
C LEU A 142 14.09 -30.54 -10.90
N VAL A 143 12.91 -30.90 -10.40
CA VAL A 143 12.03 -29.97 -9.69
C VAL A 143 12.21 -30.22 -8.20
N LEU A 144 12.86 -29.28 -7.50
CA LEU A 144 13.11 -29.34 -6.06
C LEU A 144 12.09 -28.49 -5.34
N ASP A 145 11.19 -29.11 -4.59
CA ASP A 145 10.13 -28.38 -3.89
C ASP A 145 10.47 -28.15 -2.42
N ASN A 146 10.21 -26.92 -1.92
CA ASN A 146 10.46 -26.49 -0.54
C ASN A 146 11.93 -26.46 -0.12
N CYS A 147 12.79 -25.81 -0.90
CA CYS A 147 14.22 -25.68 -0.64
C CYS A 147 14.56 -24.85 0.60
N GLU A 148 13.66 -24.03 1.12
CA GLU A 148 13.87 -23.15 2.26
C GLU A 148 14.28 -23.87 3.55
N HIS A 149 14.00 -25.16 3.69
CA HIS A 149 14.42 -25.97 4.85
C HIS A 149 15.87 -26.42 4.82
N VAL A 150 16.43 -26.49 3.62
CA VAL A 150 17.70 -27.15 3.37
C VAL A 150 18.68 -26.24 2.62
N LEU A 151 18.60 -24.92 2.86
CA LEU A 151 19.48 -23.92 2.22
C LEU A 151 20.96 -24.24 2.38
N ALA A 152 21.38 -24.83 3.50
CA ALA A 152 22.76 -25.29 3.69
C ALA A 152 23.19 -26.36 2.68
N ALA A 153 22.26 -27.08 2.02
CA ALA A 153 22.55 -28.01 0.94
C ALA A 153 22.79 -27.34 -0.42
N ALA A 154 22.56 -26.03 -0.53
CA ALA A 154 22.73 -25.30 -1.78
C ALA A 154 24.15 -25.43 -2.36
N SER A 155 25.18 -25.50 -1.51
CA SER A 155 26.56 -25.78 -1.94
C SER A 155 26.71 -27.13 -2.66
N HIS A 156 26.11 -28.19 -2.15
CA HIS A 156 26.12 -29.50 -2.77
C HIS A 156 25.37 -29.53 -4.12
N LEU A 157 24.27 -28.76 -4.21
CA LEU A 157 23.55 -28.57 -5.47
C LEU A 157 24.41 -27.86 -6.51
N ALA A 158 25.16 -26.82 -6.09
CA ALA A 158 26.10 -26.11 -6.96
C ALA A 158 27.24 -27.04 -7.47
N GLU A 159 27.78 -27.92 -6.62
CA GLU A 159 28.76 -28.92 -7.02
C GLU A 159 28.19 -29.92 -8.03
N LEU A 160 26.96 -30.40 -7.81
CA LEU A 160 26.27 -31.31 -8.73
C LEU A 160 26.01 -30.65 -10.09
N LEU A 161 25.55 -29.40 -10.10
CA LEU A 161 25.38 -28.62 -11.33
C LEU A 161 26.71 -28.41 -12.06
N SER A 162 27.83 -28.24 -11.34
CA SER A 162 29.15 -28.13 -11.94
C SER A 162 29.61 -29.44 -12.61
N ALA A 163 29.31 -30.58 -12.01
CA ALA A 163 29.68 -31.90 -12.48
C ALA A 163 28.81 -32.37 -13.69
N CYS A 164 27.54 -31.97 -13.73
CA CYS A 164 26.52 -32.46 -14.69
C CYS A 164 26.07 -31.32 -15.60
N ARG A 165 26.70 -31.16 -16.78
CA ARG A 165 26.49 -29.99 -17.66
C ARG A 165 25.08 -29.86 -18.25
N LYS A 166 24.35 -30.96 -18.46
CA LYS A 166 23.02 -31.00 -19.06
C LYS A 166 21.89 -31.03 -18.04
N LEU A 167 22.25 -31.11 -16.74
CA LEU A 167 21.30 -31.04 -15.65
C LEU A 167 20.77 -29.62 -15.52
N LYS A 168 19.43 -29.48 -15.39
CA LYS A 168 18.74 -28.26 -15.02
C LYS A 168 17.92 -28.47 -13.76
N VAL A 169 17.76 -27.40 -13.00
CA VAL A 169 17.04 -27.41 -11.72
C VAL A 169 16.02 -26.29 -11.72
N LEU A 170 14.79 -26.63 -11.38
CA LEU A 170 13.71 -25.72 -11.00
C LEU A 170 13.47 -25.88 -9.50
N ALA A 171 13.81 -24.87 -8.72
CA ALA A 171 13.63 -24.89 -7.28
C ALA A 171 12.41 -24.04 -6.88
N THR A 172 11.66 -24.47 -5.86
CA THR A 172 10.72 -23.61 -5.18
C THR A 172 11.27 -23.26 -3.80
N SER A 173 11.22 -22.00 -3.43
CA SER A 173 11.69 -21.54 -2.13
C SER A 173 10.95 -20.27 -1.72
N ARG A 174 10.95 -19.92 -0.43
CA ARG A 174 10.47 -18.63 0.05
C ARG A 174 11.51 -17.55 -0.10
N GLU A 175 12.78 -17.93 -0.10
CA GLU A 175 13.93 -17.06 -0.28
C GLU A 175 14.88 -17.63 -1.33
N PRO A 176 15.74 -16.79 -1.94
CA PRO A 176 16.74 -17.24 -2.89
C PRO A 176 17.73 -18.25 -2.26
N LEU A 177 18.21 -19.19 -3.07
CA LEU A 177 19.26 -20.13 -2.65
C LEU A 177 20.63 -19.48 -2.56
N ARG A 178 20.79 -18.27 -3.11
CA ARG A 178 22.02 -17.46 -3.14
C ARG A 178 23.20 -18.16 -3.81
N LEU A 179 22.90 -18.91 -4.86
CA LEU A 179 23.91 -19.60 -5.66
C LEU A 179 24.35 -18.75 -6.87
N ARG A 180 25.62 -18.93 -7.29
CA ARG A 180 26.27 -18.12 -8.32
C ARG A 180 25.59 -18.15 -9.70
N TRP A 181 24.85 -19.22 -10.01
CA TRP A 181 24.16 -19.44 -11.30
C TRP A 181 22.65 -19.39 -11.15
N GLU A 182 22.19 -18.94 -10.01
CA GLU A 182 20.77 -18.85 -9.75
C GLU A 182 20.13 -17.71 -10.56
N HIS A 183 19.01 -18.02 -11.19
CA HIS A 183 18.09 -17.06 -11.74
C HIS A 183 16.81 -17.12 -10.90
N GLU A 184 16.27 -15.97 -10.57
CA GLU A 184 15.08 -15.88 -9.74
C GLU A 184 13.89 -15.49 -10.58
N LEU A 185 12.75 -16.17 -10.35
CA LEU A 185 11.45 -15.78 -10.88
C LEU A 185 10.49 -15.59 -9.70
N PRO A 186 10.18 -14.34 -9.35
CA PRO A 186 9.22 -14.06 -8.28
C PRO A 186 7.81 -14.53 -8.64
N VAL A 187 7.13 -15.21 -7.70
CA VAL A 187 5.74 -15.66 -7.81
C VAL A 187 4.88 -14.83 -6.85
N PRO A 188 4.38 -13.65 -7.27
CA PRO A 188 3.56 -12.80 -6.43
C PRO A 188 2.20 -13.45 -6.15
N PRO A 189 1.38 -12.96 -5.20
CA PRO A 189 -0.04 -13.29 -5.14
C PRO A 189 -0.75 -12.98 -6.45
N LEU A 190 -1.96 -13.51 -6.61
CA LEU A 190 -2.81 -13.21 -7.77
C LEU A 190 -3.23 -11.73 -7.75
N ALA A 191 -3.41 -11.16 -8.94
CA ALA A 191 -3.94 -9.82 -9.08
C ALA A 191 -5.31 -9.71 -8.39
N VAL A 192 -5.52 -8.61 -7.67
CA VAL A 192 -6.76 -8.28 -6.96
C VAL A 192 -7.46 -7.08 -7.62
N PRO A 193 -8.79 -6.95 -7.47
CA PRO A 193 -9.51 -5.80 -7.99
C PRO A 193 -9.18 -4.51 -7.23
N ASP A 194 -9.25 -3.37 -7.93
CA ASP A 194 -9.17 -2.04 -7.30
C ASP A 194 -10.56 -1.67 -6.74
N LEU A 195 -10.68 -1.64 -5.41
CA LEU A 195 -11.94 -1.30 -4.73
C LEU A 195 -12.38 0.15 -4.94
N ARG A 196 -11.46 1.04 -5.31
CA ARG A 196 -11.79 2.45 -5.61
C ARG A 196 -12.44 2.60 -6.98
N ARG A 197 -12.20 1.64 -7.90
CA ARG A 197 -12.71 1.64 -9.27
C ARG A 197 -13.00 0.22 -9.71
N LEU A 198 -14.08 -0.36 -9.15
CA LEU A 198 -14.51 -1.69 -9.54
C LEU A 198 -14.95 -1.69 -11.02
N PRO A 199 -14.43 -2.61 -11.84
CA PRO A 199 -14.90 -2.81 -13.19
C PRO A 199 -16.32 -3.42 -13.20
N ASP A 200 -16.94 -3.52 -14.36
CA ASP A 200 -18.18 -4.27 -14.50
C ASP A 200 -18.02 -5.74 -14.08
N MET A 201 -19.12 -6.38 -13.73
CA MET A 201 -19.13 -7.75 -13.18
C MET A 201 -18.46 -8.78 -14.12
N ALA A 202 -18.58 -8.62 -15.44
CA ALA A 202 -17.99 -9.55 -16.39
C ALA A 202 -16.45 -9.42 -16.40
N THR A 203 -15.94 -8.21 -16.38
CA THR A 203 -14.50 -7.93 -16.27
C THR A 203 -13.98 -8.34 -14.90
N LEU A 204 -14.71 -8.08 -13.82
CA LEU A 204 -14.32 -8.48 -12.47
C LEU A 204 -14.17 -10.00 -12.34
N ALA A 205 -15.07 -10.77 -12.96
CA ALA A 205 -14.99 -12.24 -12.97
C ALA A 205 -13.71 -12.78 -13.63
N THR A 206 -13.04 -12.00 -14.48
CA THR A 206 -11.76 -12.36 -15.10
C THR A 206 -10.54 -12.00 -14.27
N VAL A 207 -10.69 -11.22 -13.21
CA VAL A 207 -9.58 -10.92 -12.28
C VAL A 207 -9.11 -12.22 -11.62
N PRO A 208 -7.82 -12.58 -11.68
CA PRO A 208 -7.32 -13.88 -11.27
C PRO A 208 -7.73 -14.33 -9.86
N SER A 209 -7.71 -13.43 -8.87
CA SER A 209 -8.13 -13.75 -7.50
C SER A 209 -9.62 -14.03 -7.39
N VAL A 210 -10.45 -13.24 -8.08
CA VAL A 210 -11.91 -13.42 -8.13
C VAL A 210 -12.25 -14.72 -8.88
N HIS A 211 -11.60 -14.95 -10.02
CA HIS A 211 -11.79 -16.16 -10.82
C HIS A 211 -11.47 -17.42 -9.98
N LEU A 212 -10.33 -17.44 -9.29
CA LEU A 212 -9.96 -18.56 -8.41
C LEU A 212 -11.00 -18.76 -7.30
N PHE A 213 -11.40 -17.69 -6.61
CA PHE A 213 -12.39 -17.78 -5.54
C PHE A 213 -13.72 -18.36 -6.04
N VAL A 214 -14.24 -17.85 -7.14
CA VAL A 214 -15.51 -18.29 -7.74
C VAL A 214 -15.42 -19.76 -8.18
N GLU A 215 -14.33 -20.17 -8.85
CA GLU A 215 -14.14 -21.58 -9.27
C GLU A 215 -14.10 -22.50 -8.06
N ARG A 216 -13.39 -22.15 -7.00
CA ARG A 216 -13.32 -22.96 -5.77
C ARG A 216 -14.65 -22.96 -5.00
N ALA A 217 -15.37 -21.83 -4.98
CA ALA A 217 -16.70 -21.76 -4.39
C ALA A 217 -17.70 -22.64 -5.14
N LEU A 218 -17.67 -22.66 -6.47
CA LEU A 218 -18.48 -23.55 -7.31
C LEU A 218 -18.18 -25.03 -7.06
N ALA A 219 -16.90 -25.39 -6.88
CA ALA A 219 -16.50 -26.77 -6.61
C ALA A 219 -17.09 -27.31 -5.29
N VAL A 220 -17.34 -26.47 -4.30
CA VAL A 220 -17.89 -26.85 -3.00
C VAL A 220 -19.38 -26.54 -2.86
N HIS A 221 -19.90 -25.57 -3.63
CA HIS A 221 -21.31 -25.17 -3.64
C HIS A 221 -21.76 -24.91 -5.08
N PRO A 222 -22.28 -25.94 -5.79
CA PRO A 222 -22.59 -25.86 -7.23
C PRO A 222 -23.58 -24.79 -7.64
N SER A 223 -24.44 -24.30 -6.73
CA SER A 223 -25.37 -23.20 -6.99
C SER A 223 -24.79 -21.80 -6.71
N PHE A 224 -23.50 -21.70 -6.33
CA PHE A 224 -22.86 -20.40 -6.12
C PHE A 224 -22.72 -19.67 -7.45
N THR A 225 -23.08 -18.40 -7.48
CA THR A 225 -22.94 -17.52 -8.65
C THR A 225 -22.46 -16.14 -8.21
N LEU A 226 -21.69 -15.50 -9.08
CA LEU A 226 -21.38 -14.08 -8.92
C LEU A 226 -22.64 -13.28 -9.26
N THR A 227 -23.11 -12.44 -8.33
CA THR A 227 -24.33 -11.63 -8.47
C THR A 227 -24.05 -10.19 -8.09
N PRO A 228 -24.90 -9.22 -8.52
CA PRO A 228 -24.76 -7.82 -8.09
C PRO A 228 -24.75 -7.62 -6.56
N GLU A 229 -25.39 -8.51 -5.81
CA GLU A 229 -25.49 -8.43 -4.34
C GLU A 229 -24.23 -8.93 -3.62
N ASN A 230 -23.41 -9.79 -4.25
CA ASN A 230 -22.23 -10.36 -3.63
C ASN A 230 -20.90 -9.94 -4.27
N VAL A 231 -20.96 -9.27 -5.42
CA VAL A 231 -19.77 -8.90 -6.22
C VAL A 231 -18.80 -8.00 -5.45
N ASP A 232 -19.30 -6.99 -4.77
CA ASP A 232 -18.50 -6.06 -3.98
C ASP A 232 -17.85 -6.75 -2.78
N ALA A 233 -18.60 -7.63 -2.11
CA ALA A 233 -18.09 -8.40 -0.99
C ALA A 233 -17.00 -9.41 -1.41
N ILE A 234 -17.14 -10.03 -2.60
CA ILE A 234 -16.13 -10.92 -3.16
C ILE A 234 -14.87 -10.13 -3.53
N ALA A 235 -15.02 -8.98 -4.16
CA ALA A 235 -13.90 -8.11 -4.48
C ALA A 235 -13.13 -7.69 -3.20
N ALA A 236 -13.85 -7.22 -2.18
CA ALA A 236 -13.28 -6.84 -0.89
C ALA A 236 -12.58 -8.03 -0.19
N LEU A 237 -13.20 -9.21 -0.24
CA LEU A 237 -12.62 -10.45 0.30
C LEU A 237 -11.31 -10.82 -0.40
N CYS A 238 -11.25 -10.72 -1.73
CA CYS A 238 -10.04 -11.00 -2.49
C CYS A 238 -8.90 -10.04 -2.14
N VAL A 239 -9.21 -8.76 -1.98
CA VAL A 239 -8.25 -7.73 -1.55
C VAL A 239 -7.80 -8.02 -0.10
N ARG A 240 -8.71 -8.31 0.80
CA ARG A 240 -8.43 -8.60 2.21
C ARG A 240 -7.54 -9.83 2.41
N LEU A 241 -7.63 -10.80 1.49
CA LEU A 241 -6.80 -12.00 1.45
C LEU A 241 -5.55 -11.84 0.58
N ASP A 242 -5.19 -10.60 0.20
CA ASP A 242 -4.01 -10.24 -0.61
C ASP A 242 -3.89 -11.02 -1.94
N GLY A 243 -4.98 -11.60 -2.46
CA GLY A 243 -4.91 -12.48 -3.62
C GLY A 243 -4.09 -13.75 -3.41
N LEU A 244 -3.81 -14.16 -2.17
CA LEU A 244 -3.08 -15.40 -1.87
C LEU A 244 -3.93 -16.63 -2.23
N PRO A 245 -3.50 -17.48 -3.19
CA PRO A 245 -4.28 -18.64 -3.62
C PRO A 245 -4.75 -19.53 -2.47
N LEU A 246 -3.85 -19.85 -1.53
CA LEU A 246 -4.20 -20.68 -0.38
C LEU A 246 -5.29 -20.04 0.48
N ALA A 247 -5.21 -18.74 0.74
CA ALA A 247 -6.21 -18.01 1.52
C ALA A 247 -7.56 -17.97 0.83
N LEU A 248 -7.58 -17.72 -0.49
CA LEU A 248 -8.78 -17.73 -1.31
C LEU A 248 -9.46 -19.11 -1.34
N GLU A 249 -8.68 -20.19 -1.48
CA GLU A 249 -9.20 -21.56 -1.43
C GLU A 249 -9.79 -21.92 -0.07
N LEU A 250 -9.13 -21.50 1.03
CA LEU A 250 -9.63 -21.72 2.38
C LEU A 250 -10.93 -20.96 2.64
N ALA A 251 -11.02 -19.71 2.17
CA ALA A 251 -12.23 -18.91 2.26
C ALA A 251 -13.36 -19.51 1.40
N ALA A 252 -13.08 -19.86 0.16
CA ALA A 252 -14.07 -20.47 -0.75
C ALA A 252 -14.65 -21.79 -0.19
N ALA A 253 -13.82 -22.61 0.51
CA ALA A 253 -14.30 -23.83 1.17
C ALA A 253 -15.36 -23.57 2.25
N ARG A 254 -15.42 -22.35 2.82
CA ARG A 254 -16.37 -21.94 3.86
C ARG A 254 -17.71 -21.41 3.31
N ILE A 255 -17.85 -21.27 1.97
CA ILE A 255 -19.08 -20.74 1.35
C ILE A 255 -20.32 -21.59 1.67
N LYS A 256 -20.14 -22.88 1.98
CA LYS A 256 -21.24 -23.75 2.42
C LYS A 256 -21.85 -23.35 3.76
N LEU A 257 -21.06 -22.70 4.61
CA LEU A 257 -21.43 -22.38 5.99
C LEU A 257 -21.76 -20.91 6.18
N LEU A 258 -21.11 -20.04 5.42
CA LEU A 258 -21.16 -18.59 5.62
C LEU A 258 -21.28 -17.84 4.29
N PRO A 259 -22.22 -16.89 4.17
CA PRO A 259 -22.23 -15.95 3.05
C PRO A 259 -20.95 -15.10 3.02
N VAL A 260 -20.57 -14.61 1.85
CA VAL A 260 -19.33 -13.82 1.66
C VAL A 260 -19.26 -12.61 2.58
N GLN A 261 -20.40 -11.90 2.76
CA GLN A 261 -20.50 -10.75 3.66
C GLN A 261 -20.18 -11.10 5.11
N ALA A 262 -20.66 -12.25 5.58
CA ALA A 262 -20.38 -12.75 6.93
C ALA A 262 -18.94 -13.19 7.10
N MET A 263 -18.30 -13.71 6.02
CA MET A 263 -16.88 -14.02 6.03
C MET A 263 -16.04 -12.75 6.15
N LEU A 264 -16.37 -11.71 5.37
CA LEU A 264 -15.68 -10.44 5.40
C LEU A 264 -15.74 -9.83 6.82
N PHE A 265 -16.94 -9.75 7.41
CA PHE A 265 -17.14 -9.26 8.77
C PHE A 265 -16.28 -10.02 9.81
N ARG A 266 -16.18 -11.35 9.68
CA ARG A 266 -15.39 -12.18 10.62
C ARG A 266 -13.89 -12.11 10.39
N LEU A 267 -13.42 -11.84 9.17
CA LEU A 267 -12.01 -11.59 8.89
C LEU A 267 -11.52 -10.26 9.50
N GLU A 268 -12.43 -9.33 9.78
CA GLU A 268 -12.13 -8.13 10.56
C GLU A 268 -11.80 -8.44 12.04
N HIS A 269 -12.14 -9.64 12.52
CA HIS A 269 -11.95 -10.09 13.91
C HIS A 269 -10.99 -11.27 14.08
N GLY A 270 -10.17 -11.58 13.05
CA GLY A 270 -9.04 -12.52 13.13
C GLY A 270 -9.09 -13.78 12.26
N PHE A 271 -7.95 -14.45 12.10
CA PHE A 271 -7.68 -15.60 11.19
C PHE A 271 -8.41 -16.90 11.49
N SER A 272 -9.22 -17.00 12.54
CA SER A 272 -9.83 -18.27 13.00
C SER A 272 -10.71 -18.96 11.94
N LEU A 273 -11.03 -18.27 10.83
CA LEU A 273 -11.85 -18.78 9.74
C LEU A 273 -11.09 -19.57 8.68
N LEU A 274 -9.78 -19.40 8.55
CA LEU A 274 -8.98 -19.94 7.45
C LEU A 274 -8.34 -21.27 7.84
N THR A 275 -9.17 -22.28 8.16
CA THR A 275 -8.73 -23.65 8.44
C THR A 275 -9.22 -24.62 7.38
N SER A 276 -8.42 -25.61 7.00
CA SER A 276 -8.82 -26.69 6.10
C SER A 276 -9.04 -27.99 6.87
N GLU A 277 -10.13 -28.69 6.58
CA GLU A 277 -10.39 -30.06 7.06
C GLU A 277 -9.82 -31.12 6.12
N ALA A 278 -9.16 -30.74 5.02
CA ALA A 278 -8.57 -31.66 4.06
C ALA A 278 -7.43 -32.47 4.70
N ARG A 279 -7.59 -33.79 4.76
CA ARG A 279 -6.65 -34.70 5.43
C ARG A 279 -5.38 -34.98 4.65
N ASP A 280 -5.38 -34.69 3.36
CA ASP A 280 -4.29 -34.88 2.39
C ASP A 280 -3.31 -33.70 2.32
N ARG A 281 -3.61 -32.56 2.98
CA ARG A 281 -2.71 -31.41 3.02
C ARG A 281 -1.70 -31.50 4.16
N PRO A 282 -0.42 -31.10 3.93
CA PRO A 282 0.57 -30.94 5.01
C PRO A 282 0.05 -30.04 6.13
N ALA A 283 0.44 -30.30 7.39
CA ALA A 283 -0.06 -29.54 8.54
C ALA A 283 0.10 -28.02 8.37
N ARG A 284 1.26 -27.58 7.86
CA ARG A 284 1.58 -26.15 7.57
C ARG A 284 0.68 -25.47 6.54
N HIS A 285 -0.07 -26.23 5.72
CA HIS A 285 -1.01 -25.71 4.73
C HIS A 285 -2.46 -25.88 5.16
N ARG A 286 -2.71 -26.34 6.38
CA ARG A 286 -4.08 -26.48 6.90
C ARG A 286 -4.68 -25.15 7.29
N THR A 287 -3.83 -24.20 7.74
CA THR A 287 -4.25 -22.82 7.99
C THR A 287 -3.23 -21.85 7.41
N LEU A 288 -3.68 -20.67 7.01
CA LEU A 288 -2.79 -19.60 6.59
C LEU A 288 -1.91 -19.14 7.77
N GLY A 289 -2.48 -19.07 8.98
CA GLY A 289 -1.74 -18.72 10.20
C GLY A 289 -0.59 -19.68 10.51
N GLU A 290 -0.76 -21.00 10.27
CA GLU A 290 0.33 -21.97 10.43
C GLU A 290 1.44 -21.77 9.40
N ALA A 291 1.09 -21.41 8.15
CA ALA A 291 2.07 -21.12 7.12
C ALA A 291 2.91 -19.86 7.46
N VAL A 292 2.27 -18.81 7.98
CA VAL A 292 2.97 -17.58 8.41
C VAL A 292 3.78 -17.84 9.68
N ARG A 293 3.20 -18.52 10.67
CA ARG A 293 3.88 -18.89 11.92
C ARG A 293 5.19 -19.62 11.64
N TRP A 294 5.13 -20.62 10.77
CA TRP A 294 6.31 -21.38 10.41
C TRP A 294 7.42 -20.51 9.78
N SER A 295 7.05 -19.50 8.94
CA SER A 295 8.02 -18.54 8.41
C SER A 295 8.60 -17.64 9.51
N TYR A 296 7.77 -17.24 10.47
CA TYR A 296 8.18 -16.45 11.63
C TYR A 296 9.14 -17.22 12.56
N ASP A 297 8.90 -18.52 12.77
CA ASP A 297 9.75 -19.37 13.63
C ASP A 297 11.15 -19.62 13.03
N LEU A 298 11.33 -19.37 11.73
CA LEU A 298 12.63 -19.42 11.04
C LEU A 298 13.44 -18.10 11.13
N LEU A 299 12.85 -17.04 11.66
CA LEU A 299 13.50 -15.77 11.87
C LEU A 299 14.38 -15.82 13.13
N ASP A 300 15.51 -15.09 13.09
CA ASP A 300 16.27 -14.82 14.31
C ASP A 300 15.55 -13.79 15.21
N GLU A 301 16.05 -13.58 16.43
CA GLU A 301 15.42 -12.72 17.42
C GLU A 301 15.29 -11.25 16.95
N HIS A 302 16.27 -10.76 16.19
CA HIS A 302 16.28 -9.39 15.67
C HIS A 302 15.30 -9.23 14.51
N GLU A 303 15.26 -10.21 13.61
CA GLU A 303 14.30 -10.28 12.52
C GLU A 303 12.86 -10.40 13.05
N GLN A 304 12.64 -11.22 14.08
CA GLN A 304 11.34 -11.36 14.74
C GLN A 304 10.89 -10.05 15.37
N ALA A 305 11.78 -9.33 16.06
CA ALA A 305 11.47 -8.04 16.67
C ALA A 305 11.11 -6.99 15.60
N LEU A 306 11.91 -6.89 14.53
CA LEU A 306 11.62 -5.98 13.41
C LEU A 306 10.29 -6.35 12.73
N PHE A 307 10.08 -7.63 12.44
CA PHE A 307 8.86 -8.13 11.82
C PHE A 307 7.60 -7.76 12.63
N ARG A 308 7.62 -7.95 13.95
CA ARG A 308 6.50 -7.57 14.83
C ARG A 308 6.22 -6.07 14.76
N ARG A 309 7.26 -5.23 14.89
CA ARG A 309 7.12 -3.76 14.92
C ARG A 309 6.68 -3.18 13.60
N LEU A 310 7.10 -3.76 12.47
CA LEU A 310 6.64 -3.34 11.14
C LEU A 310 5.13 -3.53 10.94
N SER A 311 4.47 -4.38 11.74
CA SER A 311 3.02 -4.59 11.67
C SER A 311 2.18 -3.38 12.04
N ILE A 312 2.78 -2.39 12.73
CA ILE A 312 2.09 -1.15 13.11
C ILE A 312 1.76 -0.28 11.91
N PHE A 313 2.56 -0.38 10.82
CA PHE A 313 2.33 0.40 9.62
C PHE A 313 1.20 -0.19 8.79
N VAL A 314 0.24 0.66 8.43
CA VAL A 314 -0.91 0.28 7.61
C VAL A 314 -0.71 0.79 6.18
N GLY A 315 -0.78 -0.10 5.19
CA GLY A 315 -0.58 0.27 3.79
C GLY A 315 0.89 0.44 3.36
N GLY A 316 1.84 0.09 4.24
CA GLY A 316 3.28 0.21 4.00
C GLY A 316 3.87 1.53 4.51
N CYS A 317 5.19 1.66 4.42
CA CYS A 317 5.92 2.83 4.94
C CYS A 317 7.23 3.08 4.19
N ALA A 318 7.71 4.30 4.24
CA ALA A 318 9.04 4.68 3.78
C ALA A 318 10.12 4.24 4.79
N LEU A 319 11.36 4.13 4.33
CA LEU A 319 12.51 3.74 5.17
C LEU A 319 12.69 4.69 6.37
N GLU A 320 12.53 5.99 6.15
CA GLU A 320 12.66 7.02 7.18
C GLU A 320 11.63 6.85 8.31
N ALA A 321 10.42 6.40 7.99
CA ALA A 321 9.40 6.12 9.01
C ALA A 321 9.78 4.89 9.84
N ILE A 322 10.32 3.84 9.21
CA ILE A 322 10.83 2.65 9.90
C ILE A 322 11.97 3.05 10.85
N GLU A 323 12.94 3.83 10.36
CA GLU A 323 14.07 4.31 11.16
C GLU A 323 13.60 5.07 12.41
N ARG A 324 12.58 5.91 12.30
CA ARG A 324 12.04 6.69 13.43
C ARG A 324 11.30 5.82 14.44
N VAL A 325 10.48 4.90 13.99
CA VAL A 325 9.60 4.09 14.84
C VAL A 325 10.36 2.92 15.48
N VAL A 326 11.26 2.27 14.74
CA VAL A 326 11.94 1.06 15.21
C VAL A 326 13.26 1.35 15.92
N SER A 327 13.99 2.41 15.54
CA SER A 327 15.37 2.64 16.01
C SER A 327 15.48 3.30 17.40
N SER A 328 14.41 3.86 17.96
CA SER A 328 14.46 4.55 19.26
C SER A 328 14.83 3.60 20.41
N GLU A 329 14.31 2.38 20.41
CA GLU A 329 14.60 1.35 21.41
C GLU A 329 15.84 0.51 21.09
N TRP A 330 16.19 0.36 19.82
CA TRP A 330 17.41 -0.35 19.43
C TRP A 330 18.66 0.32 20.00
N ARG A 331 18.65 1.65 20.14
CA ARG A 331 19.72 2.40 20.81
C ARG A 331 19.81 2.10 22.30
N VAL A 332 18.68 1.81 22.96
CA VAL A 332 18.63 1.54 24.41
C VAL A 332 19.02 0.10 24.71
N ALA A 333 18.60 -0.86 23.89
CA ALA A 333 18.87 -2.29 24.10
C ALA A 333 20.33 -2.68 23.84
N SER A 334 21.03 -1.97 22.94
CA SER A 334 22.45 -2.27 22.62
C SER A 334 23.46 -1.72 23.60
N GLY A 335 23.04 -0.92 24.61
CA GLY A 335 23.93 -0.38 25.65
C GLY A 335 25.07 0.51 25.14
N GLN A 336 25.04 0.92 23.88
CA GLN A 336 26.11 1.65 23.22
C GLN A 336 25.67 3.08 22.91
N ALA A 337 26.06 3.99 23.78
CA ALA A 337 25.82 5.43 23.63
C ALA A 337 26.57 6.09 22.44
N ASP A 338 27.37 5.34 21.68
CA ASP A 338 28.36 5.93 20.78
C ASP A 338 28.57 5.14 19.48
N HIS A 339 27.49 4.69 18.81
CA HIS A 339 27.64 4.17 17.46
C HIS A 339 27.05 5.09 16.41
N SER A 340 27.89 5.40 15.41
CA SER A 340 27.52 6.24 14.27
C SER A 340 26.17 5.80 13.67
N LEU A 341 25.31 6.76 13.38
CA LEU A 341 24.01 6.58 12.68
C LEU A 341 24.12 5.66 11.45
N LEU A 342 25.30 5.60 10.83
CA LEU A 342 25.59 4.76 9.67
C LEU A 342 25.63 3.26 10.00
N ALA A 343 26.23 2.85 11.13
CA ALA A 343 26.31 1.43 11.50
C ALA A 343 24.92 0.86 11.85
N THR A 344 24.08 1.63 12.53
CA THR A 344 22.71 1.25 12.83
C THR A 344 21.87 1.16 11.55
N ARG A 345 22.10 2.05 10.58
CA ARG A 345 21.37 2.07 9.30
C ARG A 345 21.69 0.86 8.43
N TYR A 346 22.94 0.44 8.35
CA TYR A 346 23.33 -0.79 7.63
C TYR A 346 22.69 -2.03 8.25
N SER A 347 22.71 -2.15 9.57
CA SER A 347 22.05 -3.26 10.26
C SER A 347 20.54 -3.33 10.00
N LEU A 348 19.82 -2.20 9.99
CA LEU A 348 18.40 -2.17 9.68
C LEU A 348 18.12 -2.55 8.21
N LEU A 349 18.91 -2.06 7.28
CA LEU A 349 18.77 -2.41 5.85
C LEU A 349 19.03 -3.90 5.60
N ASP A 350 20.01 -4.49 6.29
CA ASP A 350 20.28 -5.93 6.20
C ASP A 350 19.09 -6.76 6.69
N LEU A 351 18.48 -6.37 7.82
CA LEU A 351 17.30 -7.03 8.36
C LEU A 351 16.06 -6.86 7.46
N LEU A 352 15.84 -5.65 6.91
CA LEU A 352 14.77 -5.41 5.93
C LEU A 352 15.00 -6.25 4.68
N GLY A 353 16.26 -6.32 4.19
CA GLY A 353 16.65 -7.17 3.07
C GLY A 353 16.34 -8.64 3.35
N SER A 354 16.68 -9.13 4.54
CA SER A 354 16.38 -10.51 4.93
C SER A 354 14.88 -10.80 4.98
N LEU A 355 14.05 -9.89 5.52
CA LEU A 355 12.60 -10.05 5.53
C LEU A 355 12.00 -10.00 4.11
N VAL A 356 12.56 -9.20 3.21
CA VAL A 356 12.18 -9.18 1.79
C VAL A 356 12.55 -10.50 1.12
N ASP A 357 13.79 -10.97 1.29
CA ASP A 357 14.26 -12.25 0.76
C ASP A 357 13.38 -13.42 1.23
N LYS A 358 12.95 -13.42 2.50
CA LYS A 358 12.05 -14.42 3.08
C LYS A 358 10.58 -14.24 2.69
N SER A 359 10.29 -13.29 1.80
CA SER A 359 8.93 -12.99 1.31
C SER A 359 7.91 -12.61 2.41
N LEU A 360 8.39 -12.09 3.53
CA LEU A 360 7.57 -11.56 4.63
C LEU A 360 7.32 -10.07 4.50
N LEU A 361 8.15 -9.38 3.71
CA LEU A 361 8.06 -7.97 3.39
C LEU A 361 8.17 -7.80 1.88
N ARG A 362 7.49 -6.82 1.31
CA ARG A 362 7.61 -6.43 -0.09
C ARG A 362 8.28 -5.08 -0.19
N ARG A 363 9.14 -4.96 -1.17
CA ARG A 363 9.72 -3.71 -1.60
C ARG A 363 8.92 -3.20 -2.79
N GLU A 364 8.44 -1.97 -2.70
CA GLU A 364 7.72 -1.27 -3.75
C GLU A 364 8.44 0.04 -4.03
N GLU A 365 8.50 0.45 -5.29
CA GLU A 365 9.03 1.74 -5.69
C GLU A 365 7.87 2.61 -6.17
N THR A 366 7.73 3.79 -5.59
CA THR A 366 6.70 4.73 -6.01
C THR A 366 7.04 5.36 -7.35
N ALA A 367 6.05 5.97 -8.00
CA ALA A 367 6.26 6.70 -9.27
C ALA A 367 7.34 7.80 -9.16
N ASN A 368 7.63 8.28 -7.96
CA ASN A 368 8.64 9.30 -7.67
C ASN A 368 10.01 8.72 -7.30
N GLY A 369 10.20 7.38 -7.41
CA GLY A 369 11.44 6.70 -7.06
C GLY A 369 11.66 6.49 -5.55
N GLU A 370 10.69 6.77 -4.70
CA GLU A 370 10.77 6.54 -3.27
C GLU A 370 10.61 5.05 -2.96
N LEU A 371 11.48 4.52 -2.12
CA LEU A 371 11.46 3.13 -1.69
C LEU A 371 10.50 2.95 -0.53
N ARG A 372 9.52 2.06 -0.68
CA ARG A 372 8.55 1.71 0.35
C ARG A 372 8.59 0.22 0.68
N PHE A 373 8.26 -0.09 1.92
CA PHE A 373 8.14 -1.46 2.41
C PHE A 373 6.71 -1.74 2.83
N ARG A 374 6.20 -2.91 2.43
CA ARG A 374 4.82 -3.30 2.71
C ARG A 374 4.74 -4.77 3.12
N MET A 375 4.01 -5.04 4.19
CA MET A 375 3.55 -6.40 4.51
C MET A 375 2.25 -6.70 3.77
N LEU A 376 2.08 -7.97 3.37
CA LEU A 376 0.74 -8.45 3.03
C LEU A 376 -0.14 -8.35 4.26
N GLU A 377 -1.41 -8.00 4.09
CA GLU A 377 -2.32 -7.75 5.20
C GLU A 377 -2.44 -8.98 6.13
N THR A 378 -2.52 -10.15 5.53
CA THR A 378 -2.55 -11.43 6.24
C THR A 378 -1.29 -11.71 7.06
N ILE A 379 -0.13 -11.25 6.60
CA ILE A 379 1.15 -11.35 7.32
C ILE A 379 1.20 -10.27 8.41
N ARG A 380 0.74 -9.06 8.11
CA ARG A 380 0.69 -7.93 9.03
C ARG A 380 -0.17 -8.24 10.25
N GLU A 381 -1.36 -8.82 10.06
CA GLU A 381 -2.25 -9.21 11.17
C GLU A 381 -1.58 -10.25 12.08
N PHE A 382 -0.94 -11.28 11.52
CA PHE A 382 -0.19 -12.25 12.32
C PHE A 382 0.97 -11.59 13.10
N ALA A 383 1.72 -10.69 12.44
CA ALA A 383 2.81 -9.95 13.08
C ALA A 383 2.30 -9.05 14.22
N HIS A 384 1.12 -8.43 14.01
CA HIS A 384 0.47 -7.59 15.02
C HIS A 384 0.00 -8.39 16.24
N GLU A 385 -0.59 -9.58 16.04
CA GLU A 385 -0.89 -10.50 17.15
C GLU A 385 0.36 -10.87 17.96
N ARG A 386 1.52 -11.04 17.29
CA ARG A 386 2.79 -11.29 17.97
C ARG A 386 3.30 -10.05 18.72
N LEU A 387 3.13 -8.85 18.15
CA LEU A 387 3.46 -7.58 18.80
C LEU A 387 2.67 -7.40 20.10
N GLN A 388 1.36 -7.66 20.07
CA GLN A 388 0.49 -7.64 21.23
C GLN A 388 0.91 -8.67 22.29
N ALA A 389 1.15 -9.91 21.86
CA ALA A 389 1.56 -10.99 22.76
C ALA A 389 2.90 -10.71 23.47
N CYS A 390 3.79 -9.91 22.88
CA CYS A 390 5.05 -9.49 23.49
C CYS A 390 4.91 -8.21 24.34
N GLY A 391 3.74 -7.56 24.35
CA GLY A 391 3.51 -6.32 25.12
C GLY A 391 4.23 -5.08 24.55
N GLU A 392 4.65 -5.13 23.28
CA GLU A 392 5.37 -4.03 22.61
C GLU A 392 4.42 -3.06 21.86
N GLU A 393 3.10 -3.35 21.81
CA GLU A 393 2.14 -2.62 20.98
C GLU A 393 2.02 -1.14 21.33
N ASP A 394 1.77 -0.82 22.60
CA ASP A 394 1.52 0.57 23.05
C ASP A 394 2.71 1.49 22.78
N GLU A 395 3.93 1.00 23.05
CA GLU A 395 5.15 1.77 22.79
C GLU A 395 5.38 1.98 21.30
N THR A 396 5.24 0.93 20.49
CA THR A 396 5.40 1.01 19.04
C THR A 396 4.33 1.94 18.42
N ALA A 397 3.08 1.84 18.87
CA ALA A 397 1.98 2.71 18.42
C ALA A 397 2.20 4.18 18.81
N ARG A 398 2.73 4.44 19.99
CA ARG A 398 3.09 5.80 20.44
C ARG A 398 4.16 6.41 19.54
N GLN A 399 5.21 5.65 19.21
CA GLN A 399 6.28 6.10 18.33
C GLN A 399 5.78 6.31 16.90
N HIS A 400 4.93 5.41 16.40
CA HIS A 400 4.25 5.55 15.12
C HIS A 400 3.43 6.84 15.07
N THR A 401 2.61 7.09 16.10
CA THR A 401 1.77 8.29 16.19
C THR A 401 2.62 9.55 16.23
N ALA A 402 3.71 9.58 17.00
CA ALA A 402 4.62 10.71 17.07
C ALA A 402 5.32 10.97 15.71
N CYS A 403 5.70 9.91 14.99
CA CYS A 403 6.28 10.01 13.65
C CYS A 403 5.32 10.67 12.65
N PHE A 404 4.08 10.22 12.61
CA PHE A 404 3.08 10.73 11.66
C PHE A 404 2.50 12.08 12.07
N LEU A 405 2.47 12.40 13.36
CA LEU A 405 2.18 13.76 13.83
C LEU A 405 3.26 14.74 13.34
N ALA A 406 4.53 14.40 13.48
CA ALA A 406 5.62 15.25 13.00
C ALA A 406 5.57 15.46 11.47
N LEU A 407 5.21 14.41 10.71
CA LEU A 407 4.99 14.53 9.26
C LEU A 407 3.82 15.47 8.94
N ALA A 408 2.70 15.35 9.66
CA ALA A 408 1.53 16.18 9.49
C ALA A 408 1.82 17.67 9.79
N GLU A 409 2.53 17.95 10.88
CA GLU A 409 2.92 19.31 11.27
C GLU A 409 3.92 19.94 10.28
N GLN A 410 4.84 19.13 9.74
CA GLN A 410 5.73 19.57 8.68
C GLN A 410 4.99 19.90 7.38
N ALA A 411 3.96 19.11 7.04
CA ALA A 411 3.18 19.31 5.83
C ALA A 411 2.26 20.54 5.92
N ASN A 412 1.72 20.84 7.10
CA ASN A 412 0.65 21.84 7.29
C ASN A 412 0.93 23.21 6.63
N PRO A 413 2.09 23.88 6.82
CA PRO A 413 2.36 25.16 6.18
C PRO A 413 2.46 25.07 4.65
N GLU A 414 2.79 23.91 4.11
CA GLU A 414 2.98 23.68 2.68
C GLU A 414 1.67 23.32 1.95
N LEU A 415 0.58 23.06 2.69
CA LEU A 415 -0.72 22.70 2.12
C LEU A 415 -1.48 23.88 1.49
N SER A 416 -1.01 25.10 1.68
CA SER A 416 -1.59 26.33 1.11
C SER A 416 -0.59 27.10 0.23
N GLY A 417 0.53 26.47 -0.17
CA GLY A 417 1.62 27.13 -0.89
C GLY A 417 1.94 26.49 -2.25
N PRO A 418 3.01 26.94 -2.92
CA PRO A 418 3.43 26.43 -4.24
C PRO A 418 3.77 24.94 -4.25
N HIS A 419 4.03 24.36 -3.09
CA HIS A 419 4.34 22.92 -2.93
C HIS A 419 3.12 22.07 -2.54
N GLN A 420 1.90 22.65 -2.52
CA GLN A 420 0.66 21.99 -2.10
C GLN A 420 0.49 20.61 -2.72
N LYS A 421 0.62 20.50 -4.05
CA LYS A 421 0.43 19.23 -4.76
C LYS A 421 1.40 18.16 -4.27
N VAL A 422 2.67 18.50 -4.09
CA VAL A 422 3.72 17.55 -3.66
C VAL A 422 3.40 17.01 -2.27
N TRP A 423 2.99 17.89 -1.34
CA TRP A 423 2.65 17.49 0.01
C TRP A 423 1.31 16.73 0.10
N LEU A 424 0.31 17.12 -0.69
CA LEU A 424 -0.94 16.37 -0.80
C LEU A 424 -0.69 14.94 -1.31
N ASP A 425 0.16 14.77 -2.33
CA ASP A 425 0.50 13.45 -2.87
C ASP A 425 1.33 12.62 -1.86
N ARG A 426 2.23 13.24 -1.10
CA ARG A 426 2.99 12.59 -0.03
C ARG A 426 2.09 12.13 1.13
N LEU A 427 1.19 12.99 1.61
CA LEU A 427 0.23 12.63 2.65
C LEU A 427 -0.75 11.55 2.18
N GLU A 428 -1.11 11.52 0.89
CA GLU A 428 -1.96 10.48 0.31
C GLU A 428 -1.31 9.10 0.40
N LEU A 429 0.00 9.00 0.21
CA LEU A 429 0.75 7.74 0.37
C LEU A 429 0.72 7.25 1.84
N GLU A 430 0.62 8.16 2.79
CA GLU A 430 0.60 7.86 4.23
C GLU A 430 -0.81 7.91 4.85
N ARG A 431 -1.85 8.01 4.03
CA ARG A 431 -3.26 8.15 4.46
C ARG A 431 -3.65 7.18 5.57
N GLU A 432 -3.38 5.89 5.38
CA GLU A 432 -3.78 4.85 6.33
C GLU A 432 -2.94 4.89 7.63
N ASN A 433 -1.68 5.27 7.54
CA ASN A 433 -0.83 5.49 8.72
C ASN A 433 -1.30 6.71 9.54
N LEU A 434 -1.69 7.80 8.86
CA LEU A 434 -2.24 8.99 9.51
C LEU A 434 -3.57 8.68 10.22
N ARG A 435 -4.43 7.87 9.60
CA ARG A 435 -5.67 7.40 10.24
C ARG A 435 -5.40 6.49 11.43
N ALA A 436 -4.44 5.58 11.31
CA ALA A 436 -4.05 4.71 12.41
C ALA A 436 -3.51 5.52 13.61
N ALA A 437 -2.68 6.52 13.35
CA ALA A 437 -2.15 7.43 14.37
C ALA A 437 -3.28 8.19 15.09
N GLN A 438 -4.26 8.73 14.35
CA GLN A 438 -5.41 9.41 14.94
C GLN A 438 -6.27 8.47 15.78
N ARG A 439 -6.62 7.30 15.25
CA ARG A 439 -7.44 6.31 15.97
C ARG A 439 -6.80 5.89 17.28
N TRP A 440 -5.48 5.69 17.27
CA TRP A 440 -4.74 5.35 18.47
C TRP A 440 -4.78 6.51 19.49
N ALA A 441 -4.50 7.75 19.08
CA ALA A 441 -4.56 8.92 19.97
C ALA A 441 -5.96 9.09 20.60
N VAL A 442 -7.02 8.92 19.82
CA VAL A 442 -8.41 8.95 20.30
C VAL A 442 -8.68 7.82 21.30
N ALA A 443 -8.25 6.59 21.00
CA ALA A 443 -8.43 5.43 21.86
C ALA A 443 -7.70 5.57 23.21
N GLN A 444 -6.51 6.18 23.22
CA GLN A 444 -5.76 6.49 24.43
C GLN A 444 -6.32 7.69 25.21
N GLY A 445 -7.27 8.43 24.63
CA GLY A 445 -7.78 9.67 25.21
C GLY A 445 -6.76 10.81 25.22
N ASP A 446 -5.72 10.74 24.38
CA ASP A 446 -4.71 11.78 24.19
C ASP A 446 -5.30 12.95 23.42
N ALA A 447 -5.87 13.89 24.17
CA ALA A 447 -6.57 15.05 23.62
C ALA A 447 -5.61 16.00 22.88
N GLU A 448 -4.38 16.16 23.35
CA GLU A 448 -3.40 17.05 22.74
C GLU A 448 -2.95 16.51 21.37
N THR A 449 -2.51 15.25 21.30
CA THR A 449 -2.10 14.62 20.07
C THR A 449 -3.24 14.57 19.05
N THR A 450 -4.47 14.25 19.49
CA THR A 450 -5.65 14.26 18.64
C THR A 450 -5.89 15.66 18.06
N ALA A 451 -5.88 16.70 18.89
CA ALA A 451 -6.07 18.08 18.44
C ALA A 451 -4.98 18.51 17.43
N ARG A 452 -3.72 18.20 17.71
CA ARG A 452 -2.58 18.53 16.82
C ARG A 452 -2.68 17.84 15.47
N LEU A 453 -3.05 16.55 15.43
CA LEU A 453 -3.26 15.82 14.17
C LEU A 453 -4.38 16.45 13.34
N VAL A 454 -5.54 16.74 13.95
CA VAL A 454 -6.66 17.37 13.23
C VAL A 454 -6.27 18.77 12.76
N ALA A 455 -5.66 19.59 13.61
CA ALA A 455 -5.20 20.93 13.25
C ALA A 455 -4.21 20.94 12.08
N ALA A 456 -3.35 19.93 11.99
CA ALA A 456 -2.36 19.83 10.93
C ALA A 456 -2.93 19.27 9.61
N LEU A 457 -3.94 18.41 9.66
CA LEU A 457 -4.40 17.63 8.51
C LEU A 457 -5.77 18.01 7.96
N TRP A 458 -6.53 18.92 8.61
CA TRP A 458 -7.88 19.22 8.17
C TRP A 458 -7.94 19.68 6.71
N HIS A 459 -6.96 20.48 6.25
CA HIS A 459 -6.88 20.96 4.87
C HIS A 459 -6.62 19.80 3.88
N PHE A 460 -5.72 18.88 4.21
CA PHE A 460 -5.52 17.67 3.42
C PHE A 460 -6.82 16.88 3.28
N TRP A 461 -7.55 16.67 4.37
CA TRP A 461 -8.82 15.96 4.35
C TRP A 461 -9.92 16.70 3.61
N TRP A 462 -9.93 18.05 3.71
CA TRP A 462 -10.87 18.88 2.96
C TRP A 462 -10.67 18.74 1.44
N VAL A 463 -9.43 18.67 0.97
CA VAL A 463 -9.09 18.54 -0.47
C VAL A 463 -9.21 17.11 -0.99
N ARG A 464 -8.82 16.08 -0.20
CA ARG A 464 -8.62 14.71 -0.66
C ARG A 464 -9.57 13.68 -0.03
N ALA A 465 -10.32 14.00 1.04
CA ALA A 465 -11.19 13.05 1.69
C ALA A 465 -12.51 12.84 0.95
N ASN A 466 -13.06 11.63 1.11
CA ASN A 466 -14.47 11.41 0.90
C ASN A 466 -15.28 11.79 2.16
N ALA A 467 -16.62 11.79 2.05
CA ALA A 467 -17.49 12.18 3.16
C ALA A 467 -17.30 11.34 4.43
N ALA A 468 -16.98 10.05 4.29
CA ALA A 468 -16.77 9.16 5.44
C ALA A 468 -15.48 9.51 6.19
N ASP A 469 -14.39 9.78 5.47
CA ASP A 469 -13.12 10.20 6.07
C ASP A 469 -13.28 11.54 6.81
N ALA A 470 -13.90 12.53 6.17
CA ALA A 470 -14.13 13.84 6.78
C ALA A 470 -14.97 13.71 8.09
N ARG A 471 -15.97 12.84 8.09
CA ARG A 471 -16.81 12.58 9.26
C ARG A 471 -16.02 11.98 10.43
N GLU A 472 -15.16 11.00 10.17
CA GLU A 472 -14.29 10.40 11.19
C GLU A 472 -13.44 11.45 11.93
N TRP A 473 -12.91 12.45 11.20
CA TRP A 473 -12.12 13.53 11.78
C TRP A 473 -12.96 14.53 12.58
N VAL A 474 -14.17 14.84 12.13
CA VAL A 474 -15.12 15.66 12.89
C VAL A 474 -15.48 14.97 14.20
N ASP A 475 -15.83 13.67 14.15
CA ASP A 475 -16.24 12.90 15.32
C ASP A 475 -15.10 12.73 16.33
N ALA A 476 -13.84 12.72 15.92
CA ALA A 476 -12.68 12.66 16.79
C ALA A 476 -12.52 13.91 17.67
N VAL A 477 -12.92 15.09 17.16
CA VAL A 477 -12.74 16.38 17.87
C VAL A 477 -13.92 16.70 18.78
N LEU A 478 -15.12 16.24 18.47
CA LEU A 478 -16.33 16.55 19.26
C LEU A 478 -16.21 16.26 20.78
N PRO A 479 -15.60 15.14 21.23
CA PRO A 479 -15.40 14.89 22.66
C PRO A 479 -14.42 15.86 23.34
N LEU A 480 -13.49 16.45 22.56
CA LEU A 480 -12.42 17.31 23.09
C LEU A 480 -12.96 18.66 23.58
N VAL A 481 -14.05 19.15 22.98
CA VAL A 481 -14.72 20.43 23.39
C VAL A 481 -14.97 20.49 24.90
N ARG A 482 -15.23 19.33 25.54
CA ARG A 482 -15.58 19.27 26.97
C ARG A 482 -14.44 18.82 27.88
N ARG A 483 -13.37 18.26 27.35
CA ARG A 483 -12.35 17.52 28.13
C ARG A 483 -10.94 18.05 28.00
N ALA A 484 -10.62 18.71 26.88
CA ALA A 484 -9.27 19.17 26.61
C ALA A 484 -8.97 20.52 27.28
N ALA A 485 -7.72 20.73 27.67
CA ALA A 485 -7.24 22.04 28.08
C ALA A 485 -7.26 23.01 26.89
N PRO A 486 -7.48 24.32 27.12
CA PRO A 486 -7.45 25.31 26.07
C PRO A 486 -6.00 25.49 25.56
N ILE A 487 -5.74 25.05 24.34
CA ILE A 487 -4.48 25.20 23.63
C ILE A 487 -4.75 25.66 22.18
N SER A 488 -3.81 26.35 21.55
CA SER A 488 -3.97 26.81 20.15
C SER A 488 -4.29 25.67 19.19
N ALA A 489 -3.68 24.49 19.38
CA ALA A 489 -3.97 23.31 18.58
C ALA A 489 -5.44 22.88 18.68
N LEU A 490 -6.08 22.99 19.85
CA LEU A 490 -7.49 22.66 20.02
C LEU A 490 -8.38 23.66 19.26
N ALA A 491 -8.10 24.95 19.34
CA ALA A 491 -8.86 25.96 18.61
C ALA A 491 -8.78 25.73 17.08
N ARG A 492 -7.58 25.45 16.57
CA ARG A 492 -7.36 25.11 15.15
C ARG A 492 -8.00 23.78 14.73
N ALA A 493 -7.98 22.79 15.63
CA ALA A 493 -8.66 21.51 15.36
C ALA A 493 -10.17 21.67 15.26
N LEU A 494 -10.76 22.43 16.18
CA LEU A 494 -12.20 22.76 16.16
C LEU A 494 -12.58 23.55 14.91
N GLN A 495 -11.76 24.52 14.52
CA GLN A 495 -11.92 25.29 13.28
C GLN A 495 -11.88 24.36 12.06
N GLY A 496 -10.85 23.53 11.94
CA GLY A 496 -10.69 22.58 10.81
C GLY A 496 -11.82 21.56 10.74
N ALA A 497 -12.25 21.03 11.89
CA ALA A 497 -13.41 20.13 11.96
C ALA A 497 -14.71 20.86 11.58
N GLY A 498 -14.85 22.15 11.93
CA GLY A 498 -15.94 23.00 11.48
C GLY A 498 -15.98 23.14 9.95
N HIS A 499 -14.84 23.38 9.31
CA HIS A 499 -14.75 23.42 7.84
C HIS A 499 -15.13 22.07 7.20
N LEU A 500 -14.69 20.95 7.76
CA LEU A 500 -15.06 19.61 7.28
C LEU A 500 -16.57 19.36 7.44
N ALA A 501 -17.16 19.73 8.57
CA ALA A 501 -18.61 19.63 8.79
C ALA A 501 -19.40 20.49 7.78
N GLY A 502 -18.96 21.71 7.52
CA GLY A 502 -19.55 22.59 6.51
C GLY A 502 -19.48 22.00 5.11
N ALA A 503 -18.36 21.39 4.72
CA ALA A 503 -18.20 20.71 3.44
C ALA A 503 -19.14 19.49 3.30
N LEU A 504 -19.50 18.85 4.42
CA LEU A 504 -20.49 17.79 4.47
C LEU A 504 -21.95 18.28 4.46
N GLY A 505 -22.17 19.60 4.48
CA GLY A 505 -23.50 20.22 4.57
C GLY A 505 -24.10 20.23 5.99
N ASP A 506 -23.31 19.83 7.01
CA ASP A 506 -23.74 19.86 8.42
C ASP A 506 -23.41 21.23 9.05
N TYR A 507 -24.17 22.26 8.63
CA TYR A 507 -23.95 23.64 9.05
C TYR A 507 -24.17 23.85 10.56
N ALA A 508 -25.05 23.06 11.18
CA ALA A 508 -25.28 23.14 12.62
C ALA A 508 -24.04 22.69 13.43
N THR A 509 -23.45 21.58 13.04
CA THR A 509 -22.18 21.11 13.65
C THR A 509 -21.03 22.08 13.33
N CYS A 510 -20.94 22.59 12.08
CA CYS A 510 -19.98 23.58 11.66
C CYS A 510 -20.02 24.80 12.60
N ARG A 511 -21.19 25.40 12.78
CA ARG A 511 -21.40 26.58 13.65
C ARG A 511 -20.98 26.27 15.10
N SER A 512 -21.47 25.16 15.66
CA SER A 512 -21.13 24.77 17.03
C SER A 512 -19.64 24.59 17.27
N LEU A 513 -18.93 24.01 16.30
CA LEU A 513 -17.48 23.82 16.38
C LEU A 513 -16.70 25.14 16.27
N LEU A 514 -17.15 26.05 15.37
CA LEU A 514 -16.52 27.36 15.24
C LEU A 514 -16.76 28.26 16.46
N ASP A 515 -17.95 28.22 17.06
CA ASP A 515 -18.23 28.93 18.33
C ASP A 515 -17.37 28.39 19.50
N ALA A 516 -17.19 27.07 19.56
CA ALA A 516 -16.28 26.45 20.51
C ALA A 516 -14.81 26.85 20.23
N ALA A 517 -14.40 26.88 18.95
CA ALA A 517 -13.07 27.33 18.55
C ALA A 517 -12.80 28.77 18.99
N LEU A 518 -13.76 29.67 18.81
CA LEU A 518 -13.66 31.07 19.23
C LEU A 518 -13.53 31.17 20.77
N THR A 519 -14.32 30.37 21.50
CA THR A 519 -14.24 30.33 22.95
C THR A 519 -12.85 29.91 23.44
N VAL A 520 -12.27 28.88 22.83
CA VAL A 520 -10.91 28.41 23.15
C VAL A 520 -9.87 29.44 22.70
N ALA A 521 -9.97 29.97 21.47
CA ALA A 521 -9.01 30.93 20.94
C ALA A 521 -8.90 32.21 21.78
N ARG A 522 -10.02 32.68 22.37
CA ARG A 522 -10.02 33.83 23.29
C ARG A 522 -9.37 33.53 24.65
N GLN A 523 -9.24 32.26 25.05
CA GLN A 523 -8.56 31.86 26.29
C GLN A 523 -7.06 31.66 26.09
N VAL A 524 -6.63 31.51 24.86
CA VAL A 524 -5.22 31.31 24.50
C VAL A 524 -4.66 32.61 23.96
N GLU A 525 -3.50 33.03 24.44
CA GLU A 525 -2.80 34.25 23.97
C GLU A 525 -2.14 34.02 22.57
N ASP A 526 -2.93 33.53 21.60
CA ASP A 526 -2.49 33.27 20.22
C ASP A 526 -3.35 34.09 19.26
N CYS A 527 -2.91 35.31 18.97
CA CYS A 527 -3.59 36.28 18.12
C CYS A 527 -3.80 35.74 16.71
N TYR A 528 -2.83 34.97 16.15
CA TYR A 528 -2.97 34.37 14.82
C TYR A 528 -4.15 33.38 14.76
N THR A 529 -4.20 32.45 15.73
CA THR A 529 -5.31 31.48 15.81
C THR A 529 -6.64 32.19 16.04
N LEU A 530 -6.69 33.22 16.87
CA LEU A 530 -7.91 34.01 17.12
C LEU A 530 -8.41 34.66 15.84
N ALA A 531 -7.54 35.34 15.11
CA ALA A 531 -7.92 36.02 13.87
C ALA A 531 -8.43 35.04 12.80
N SER A 532 -7.76 33.87 12.67
CA SER A 532 -8.18 32.81 11.73
C SER A 532 -9.55 32.22 12.07
N VAL A 533 -9.84 32.02 13.37
CA VAL A 533 -11.16 31.53 13.81
C VAL A 533 -12.24 32.59 13.61
N LEU A 534 -11.95 33.88 13.87
CA LEU A 534 -12.87 35.00 13.61
C LEU A 534 -13.24 35.08 12.14
N ASP A 535 -12.28 34.96 11.23
CA ASP A 535 -12.53 34.89 9.79
C ASP A 535 -13.45 33.72 9.40
N SER A 536 -13.16 32.54 9.90
CA SER A 536 -13.96 31.34 9.60
C SER A 536 -15.40 31.44 10.11
N LEU A 537 -15.58 31.95 11.33
CA LEU A 537 -16.90 32.17 11.91
C LEU A 537 -17.65 33.30 11.20
N GLY A 538 -16.94 34.36 10.81
CA GLY A 538 -17.49 35.46 10.02
C GLY A 538 -18.04 34.99 8.67
N ARG A 539 -17.28 34.12 7.97
CA ARG A 539 -17.75 33.47 6.73
C ARG A 539 -18.97 32.59 6.97
N GLN A 540 -18.98 31.80 8.04
CA GLN A 540 -20.11 30.94 8.38
C GLN A 540 -21.37 31.80 8.66
N SER A 541 -21.24 32.86 9.49
CA SER A 541 -22.33 33.82 9.76
C SER A 541 -22.85 34.48 8.50
N PHE A 542 -21.96 34.80 7.56
CA PHE A 542 -22.32 35.31 6.24
C PHE A 542 -23.17 34.28 5.45
N VAL A 543 -22.75 33.00 5.38
CA VAL A 543 -23.51 31.93 4.68
C VAL A 543 -24.92 31.75 5.30
N GLU A 544 -25.03 31.94 6.60
CA GLU A 544 -26.31 31.87 7.35
C GLU A 544 -27.19 33.14 7.18
N GLY A 545 -26.66 34.20 6.56
CA GLY A 545 -27.37 35.45 6.36
C GLY A 545 -27.31 36.42 7.56
N HIS A 546 -26.45 36.13 8.54
CA HIS A 546 -26.25 36.97 9.73
C HIS A 546 -25.19 38.07 9.45
N TYR A 547 -25.46 38.98 8.51
CA TYR A 547 -24.46 39.92 7.98
C TYR A 547 -23.87 40.87 9.03
N LEU A 548 -24.66 41.35 10.01
CA LEU A 548 -24.14 42.21 11.09
C LEU A 548 -23.10 41.49 11.96
N GLU A 549 -23.37 40.22 12.31
CA GLU A 549 -22.43 39.38 13.07
C GLU A 549 -21.19 39.11 12.23
N ALA A 550 -21.36 38.72 10.95
CA ALA A 550 -20.25 38.47 10.03
C ALA A 550 -19.31 39.67 9.95
N ARG A 551 -19.86 40.90 9.80
CA ARG A 551 -19.09 42.13 9.76
C ARG A 551 -18.30 42.36 11.04
N ALA A 552 -18.92 42.18 12.21
CA ALA A 552 -18.25 42.38 13.49
C ALA A 552 -17.05 41.42 13.64
N LEU A 553 -17.26 40.14 13.34
CA LEU A 553 -16.22 39.11 13.45
C LEU A 553 -15.06 39.34 12.46
N LEU A 554 -15.37 39.61 11.17
CA LEU A 554 -14.35 39.88 10.15
C LEU A 554 -13.56 41.16 10.46
N SER A 555 -14.23 42.22 10.94
CA SER A 555 -13.56 43.44 11.31
C SER A 555 -12.64 43.29 12.52
N GLU A 556 -13.05 42.51 13.53
CA GLU A 556 -12.20 42.16 14.69
C GLU A 556 -10.94 41.38 14.21
N GLY A 557 -11.13 40.41 13.29
CA GLY A 557 -10.03 39.64 12.70
C GLY A 557 -9.03 40.48 11.94
N VAL A 558 -9.52 41.43 11.09
CA VAL A 558 -8.67 42.36 10.33
C VAL A 558 -7.84 43.27 11.25
N VAL A 559 -8.42 43.75 12.36
CA VAL A 559 -7.67 44.55 13.33
C VAL A 559 -6.52 43.77 13.93
N ILE A 560 -6.78 42.52 14.38
CA ILE A 560 -5.77 41.67 14.97
C ILE A 560 -4.65 41.35 13.96
N LEU A 561 -5.01 40.98 12.70
CA LEU A 561 -4.02 40.66 11.68
C LEU A 561 -3.11 41.84 11.34
N ARG A 562 -3.63 43.08 11.39
CA ARG A 562 -2.82 44.30 11.23
C ARG A 562 -1.88 44.50 12.43
N GLU A 563 -2.32 44.21 13.66
CA GLU A 563 -1.51 44.35 14.86
C GLU A 563 -0.33 43.38 14.91
N ILE A 564 -0.50 42.16 14.36
CA ILE A 564 0.55 41.11 14.32
C ILE A 564 1.38 41.15 13.02
N ASP A 565 1.09 42.06 12.10
CA ASP A 565 1.72 42.19 10.76
C ASP A 565 1.62 40.88 9.92
N ASP A 566 0.52 40.14 10.09
CA ASP A 566 0.24 38.96 9.26
C ASP A 566 -0.40 39.36 7.93
N ARG A 567 0.43 39.59 6.94
CA ARG A 567 0.01 40.04 5.60
C ARG A 567 -0.80 38.96 4.86
N HIS A 568 -0.43 37.70 5.01
CA HIS A 568 -1.12 36.60 4.33
C HIS A 568 -2.55 36.40 4.87
N GLY A 569 -2.70 36.37 6.18
CA GLY A 569 -4.02 36.31 6.81
C GLY A 569 -4.87 37.55 6.47
N LEU A 570 -4.24 38.74 6.44
CA LEU A 570 -4.92 39.99 6.11
C LEU A 570 -5.47 40.00 4.68
N ILE A 571 -4.75 39.46 3.70
CA ILE A 571 -5.22 39.32 2.31
C ILE A 571 -6.55 38.55 2.29
N GLY A 572 -6.61 37.39 2.92
CA GLY A 572 -7.83 36.57 2.96
C GLY A 572 -9.00 37.27 3.69
N ALA A 573 -8.74 37.83 4.87
CA ALA A 573 -9.77 38.53 5.64
C ALA A 573 -10.34 39.77 4.92
N LEU A 574 -9.50 40.55 4.19
CA LEU A 574 -9.95 41.66 3.38
C LEU A 574 -10.81 41.20 2.18
N SER A 575 -10.51 40.04 1.56
CA SER A 575 -11.36 39.49 0.51
C SER A 575 -12.77 39.23 1.04
N HIS A 576 -12.89 38.57 2.20
CA HIS A 576 -14.18 38.26 2.80
C HIS A 576 -14.95 39.50 3.25
N LEU A 577 -14.26 40.47 3.86
CA LEU A 577 -14.88 41.71 4.30
C LEU A 577 -15.38 42.55 3.11
N GLY A 578 -14.55 42.65 2.05
CA GLY A 578 -14.93 43.37 0.83
C GLY A 578 -16.12 42.71 0.11
N PHE A 579 -16.20 41.35 0.15
CA PHE A 579 -17.33 40.63 -0.42
C PHE A 579 -18.64 40.87 0.37
N LEU A 580 -18.54 40.98 1.69
CA LEU A 580 -19.67 41.37 2.53
C LEU A 580 -20.14 42.78 2.21
N ASP A 581 -19.22 43.75 2.06
CA ASP A 581 -19.52 45.14 1.65
C ASP A 581 -20.23 45.19 0.28
N TYR A 582 -19.73 44.37 -0.69
CA TYR A 582 -20.36 44.27 -2.02
C TYR A 582 -21.80 43.79 -1.94
N LEU A 583 -22.09 42.77 -1.15
CA LEU A 583 -23.45 42.21 -1.01
C LEU A 583 -24.40 43.09 -0.27
N GLU A 584 -23.92 43.88 0.70
CA GLU A 584 -24.73 44.92 1.37
C GLU A 584 -24.90 46.19 0.51
N ASN A 585 -24.42 46.15 -0.75
CA ASN A 585 -24.47 47.26 -1.70
C ASN A 585 -23.66 48.50 -1.26
N HIS A 586 -22.61 48.28 -0.43
CA HIS A 586 -21.67 49.33 -0.04
C HIS A 586 -20.48 49.36 -1.02
N GLN A 587 -20.74 49.70 -2.29
CA GLN A 587 -19.76 49.55 -3.39
C GLN A 587 -18.46 50.35 -3.16
N ASP A 588 -18.53 51.55 -2.60
CA ASP A 588 -17.35 52.37 -2.31
C ASP A 588 -16.46 51.70 -1.22
N ALA A 589 -17.07 51.16 -0.17
CA ALA A 589 -16.35 50.45 0.88
C ALA A 589 -15.71 49.16 0.31
N ALA A 590 -16.46 48.40 -0.47
CA ALA A 590 -15.96 47.17 -1.13
C ALA A 590 -14.73 47.48 -1.99
N ARG A 591 -14.78 48.51 -2.82
CA ARG A 591 -13.64 48.94 -3.66
C ARG A 591 -12.43 49.36 -2.84
N ALA A 592 -12.65 50.08 -1.74
CA ALA A 592 -11.54 50.47 -0.86
C ALA A 592 -10.85 49.26 -0.25
N THR A 593 -11.63 48.34 0.30
CA THR A 593 -11.14 47.08 0.89
C THR A 593 -10.42 46.20 -0.13
N TYR A 594 -10.99 46.03 -1.32
CA TYR A 594 -10.35 45.24 -2.39
C TYR A 594 -9.08 45.87 -2.94
N ARG A 595 -8.99 47.19 -3.02
CA ARG A 595 -7.76 47.90 -3.43
C ARG A 595 -6.64 47.72 -2.39
N GLU A 596 -6.97 47.76 -1.10
CA GLU A 596 -6.01 47.47 -0.02
C GLU A 596 -5.50 46.04 -0.14
N GLY A 597 -6.41 45.05 -0.29
CA GLY A 597 -6.05 43.63 -0.45
C GLY A 597 -5.22 43.40 -1.71
N LEU A 598 -5.56 43.99 -2.85
CA LEU A 598 -4.81 43.91 -4.10
C LEU A 598 -3.37 44.45 -3.96
N ALA A 599 -3.21 45.56 -3.24
CA ALA A 599 -1.88 46.13 -2.99
C ALA A 599 -1.01 45.14 -2.19
N LEU A 600 -1.56 44.55 -1.12
CA LEU A 600 -0.86 43.55 -0.32
C LEU A 600 -0.55 42.27 -1.11
N ALA A 601 -1.50 41.78 -1.92
CA ALA A 601 -1.30 40.60 -2.77
C ALA A 601 -0.18 40.83 -3.81
N ARG A 602 -0.10 42.02 -4.40
CA ARG A 602 0.99 42.40 -5.31
C ARG A 602 2.35 42.50 -4.60
N GLU A 603 2.39 43.04 -3.39
CA GLU A 603 3.61 43.08 -2.57
C GLU A 603 4.08 41.66 -2.19
N ALA A 604 3.13 40.77 -1.89
CA ALA A 604 3.40 39.34 -1.57
C ALA A 604 3.78 38.51 -2.81
N GLY A 605 3.46 39.01 -4.02
CA GLY A 605 3.67 38.27 -5.26
C GLY A 605 2.75 37.04 -5.39
N ASP A 606 1.52 37.13 -4.87
CA ASP A 606 0.51 36.06 -4.88
C ASP A 606 -0.42 36.21 -6.09
N PRO A 607 -0.21 35.46 -7.19
CA PRO A 607 -0.98 35.61 -8.42
C PRO A 607 -2.46 35.24 -8.25
N ASP A 608 -2.78 34.29 -7.38
CA ASP A 608 -4.15 33.82 -7.18
C ASP A 608 -4.96 34.88 -6.43
N ALA A 609 -4.40 35.45 -5.37
CA ALA A 609 -5.01 36.55 -4.65
C ALA A 609 -5.15 37.83 -5.52
N ILE A 610 -4.15 38.12 -6.37
CA ILE A 610 -4.24 39.26 -7.33
C ILE A 610 -5.43 39.05 -8.26
N ALA A 611 -5.57 37.87 -8.87
CA ALA A 611 -6.67 37.56 -9.78
C ALA A 611 -8.03 37.64 -9.06
N GLU A 612 -8.13 37.13 -7.82
CA GLU A 612 -9.35 37.19 -7.00
C GLU A 612 -9.78 38.62 -6.72
N PHE A 613 -8.85 39.48 -6.28
CA PHE A 613 -9.17 40.89 -6.00
C PHE A 613 -9.52 41.66 -7.26
N LEU A 614 -8.89 41.40 -8.39
CA LEU A 614 -9.22 42.01 -9.67
C LEU A 614 -10.63 41.59 -10.14
N ASP A 615 -10.98 40.29 -10.03
CA ASP A 615 -12.34 39.80 -10.35
C ASP A 615 -13.39 40.52 -9.46
N ASN A 616 -13.14 40.57 -8.16
CA ASN A 616 -14.04 41.20 -7.21
C ASN A 616 -14.19 42.74 -7.47
N LEU A 617 -13.10 43.42 -7.80
CA LEU A 617 -13.17 44.84 -8.23
C LEU A 617 -13.96 44.99 -9.51
N GLY A 618 -13.76 44.12 -10.49
CA GLY A 618 -14.52 44.12 -11.75
C GLY A 618 -16.01 43.94 -11.50
N ARG A 619 -16.42 43.08 -10.57
CA ARG A 619 -17.83 42.93 -10.15
C ARG A 619 -18.41 44.21 -9.55
N THR A 620 -17.66 44.94 -8.73
CA THR A 620 -18.16 46.22 -8.17
C THR A 620 -18.40 47.27 -9.25
N PHE A 621 -17.48 47.42 -10.23
CA PHE A 621 -17.66 48.34 -11.36
C PHE A 621 -18.83 47.92 -12.24
N HIS A 622 -18.98 46.62 -12.51
CA HIS A 622 -20.10 46.12 -13.30
C HIS A 622 -21.45 46.37 -12.62
N ALA A 623 -21.53 46.22 -11.28
CA ALA A 623 -22.75 46.47 -10.51
C ALA A 623 -23.19 47.95 -10.57
N GLU A 624 -22.26 48.87 -10.70
CA GLU A 624 -22.53 50.32 -10.87
C GLU A 624 -22.79 50.72 -12.32
N GLY A 625 -22.60 49.83 -13.29
CA GLY A 625 -22.74 50.08 -14.70
C GLY A 625 -21.52 50.76 -15.35
N ASP A 626 -20.38 50.85 -14.64
CA ASP A 626 -19.11 51.32 -15.20
C ASP A 626 -18.42 50.13 -15.94
N LEU A 627 -18.93 49.89 -17.14
CA LEU A 627 -18.47 48.78 -17.95
C LEU A 627 -17.05 48.96 -18.46
N ASP A 628 -16.59 50.19 -18.68
CA ASP A 628 -15.24 50.44 -19.17
C ASP A 628 -14.20 50.07 -18.09
N SER A 629 -14.41 50.53 -16.85
CA SER A 629 -13.55 50.14 -15.72
C SER A 629 -13.61 48.63 -15.41
N ALA A 630 -14.80 48.02 -15.51
CA ALA A 630 -14.96 46.58 -15.32
C ALA A 630 -14.13 45.77 -16.34
N VAL A 631 -14.23 46.11 -17.64
CA VAL A 631 -13.46 45.46 -18.70
C VAL A 631 -11.96 45.63 -18.49
N HIS A 632 -11.51 46.84 -18.10
CA HIS A 632 -10.10 47.07 -17.85
C HIS A 632 -9.52 46.17 -16.74
N VAL A 633 -10.24 46.04 -15.62
CA VAL A 633 -9.81 45.23 -14.47
C VAL A 633 -9.87 43.75 -14.77
N TYR A 634 -10.90 43.28 -15.51
CA TYR A 634 -10.97 41.87 -15.93
C TYR A 634 -9.91 41.49 -16.97
N GLN A 635 -9.38 42.43 -17.74
CA GLN A 635 -8.27 42.15 -18.66
C GLN A 635 -6.93 42.06 -17.96
N GLU A 636 -6.81 42.66 -16.76
CA GLU A 636 -5.62 42.55 -15.92
C GLU A 636 -5.64 41.22 -15.12
N ALA A 637 -6.83 40.73 -14.69
CA ALA A 637 -7.02 39.46 -13.98
C ALA A 637 -6.68 38.26 -14.88
#